data_58fc902680f5af286a3759e5986037a5
#
_entry.id   58fc902680f5af286a3759e5986037a5
#
_cell.length_a   1.000
_cell.length_b   1.000
_cell.length_c   1.000
_cell.angle_alpha   90.00
_cell.angle_beta   90.00
_cell.angle_gamma   90.00
#
_symmetry.space_group_name_H-M   'P 1'
#
loop_
_entity.id
_entity.type
_entity.pdbx_description
1 polymer ?
#
loop_
_entity_poly.entity_id
_entity_poly.type
_entity_poly.pdbx_seq_one_letter_code
_entity_poly.pdbx_strand_id
1 'polypeptide(L)'
;AGGFQQVYAATEPSSQAIQQQSNKVTGKVSDATGPIIGASVVEKGTANGTITDLDGNFSLNVKAGATLVVSYVGYKSEEVKAGRGPLNITLKEDAKALDEVVVTALGIKRERKALGYGIDEVKGEALTKAKETNLINSMAGRVPGLVVSQTAGGPSGSTRVILRGSTEMTGNNQPLYVVDGVPLDNTNFGSAGTNGGFDLGDGISSINADDVENMSVLKGPAASALYGSRASHGVILITTKRANKDKISVEYNGTLTFDTQLAKWDEVQQIYGMGSNGTYSYDAISNTNKSWGPKADGSNMLKYFDGVERPFLIVPDNTSNFFRTGITATNSAIIGVNSGKTGIRFTYTDMRNKDIVPQTHMSRDIFNLRANTSAGKVDLDFSVNYTREDVKNRPALGDSKSNIGKNLMTLATTYDQEWLQTYQTADGEYSNWNGMDPYNVNPYWDIYKNFNKSKKDLFRMNGKAVWNIDPHLKLQATLGAELNWFTFDDYKAPTTPGFEAGRLQNSAFRNRMYNFEVLALYNNHWGDFDFNATLGGNVYKVNNQTTVTTAQDMKIRDVPSLTSFNEISVVPGSYRKQINSVYGAVNVGWKHMLYLDATLRGDQSSTLPTGNNMYVYPSFSGSFVFSELTKLGDLLPYGKLRMSWAQVGSDTDPYQLGLVYTKSKYAYPGYTIGYIDNGTIPNKDLKPTKTNSVEMGLELKFLKNRIGLDFTYYSQISKNQIMGMASSWTTGYNYRLINAGKIENKGIEIALSTRPIQTRDFSWDINLNFSKNSNKVKELDGESDMFELEKASWLDVQVAAKVGENFGSIVGPDFQRNEKGDILIDPQTGLPQYDKSNHVLGNASWDWTGGLLTNFTYKNLSLVAD
;
A
#
# COMPACT_ATOMS: atom_id res chain seq x y z
N ALA A 1 -33.79 57.77 40.81
CA ALA A 1 -34.53 57.49 41.97
C ALA A 1 -34.23 56.03 42.38
N GLY A 2 -33.48 55.72 43.34
CA GLY A 2 -33.50 56.09 44.73
C GLY A 2 -33.86 54.86 45.55
N GLY A 3 -33.05 54.47 46.49
CA GLY A 3 -33.52 53.51 47.53
C GLY A 3 -32.39 52.72 48.16
N PHE A 4 -31.75 53.29 49.11
CA PHE A 4 -30.94 52.66 50.17
C PHE A 4 -31.72 51.63 50.96
N GLN A 5 -31.07 50.53 51.44
CA GLN A 5 -31.04 50.27 52.89
C GLN A 5 -30.08 49.13 53.25
N GLN A 6 -29.32 49.38 54.19
CA GLN A 6 -28.38 48.82 55.12
C GLN A 6 -28.84 47.55 55.89
N VAL A 7 -27.86 46.67 56.12
CA VAL A 7 -27.36 46.10 57.38
C VAL A 7 -28.19 45.04 58.07
N TYR A 8 -27.61 43.84 58.25
CA TYR A 8 -27.35 43.25 59.56
C TYR A 8 -26.21 42.28 59.53
N ALA A 9 -25.23 42.46 60.38
CA ALA A 9 -24.15 41.59 60.65
C ALA A 9 -24.58 40.34 61.37
N ALA A 10 -24.19 39.16 60.96
CA ALA A 10 -24.19 37.95 61.74
C ALA A 10 -22.79 37.40 61.86
N THR A 11 -22.33 37.25 63.07
CA THR A 11 -21.06 36.71 63.55
C THR A 11 -20.79 35.34 63.00
N GLU A 12 -19.59 35.20 62.33
CA GLU A 12 -19.02 33.91 61.97
C GLU A 12 -18.51 33.15 63.23
N PRO A 13 -18.57 31.79 63.15
CA PRO A 13 -17.70 30.96 63.95
C PRO A 13 -16.39 30.76 63.22
N SER A 14 -15.31 31.13 63.85
CA SER A 14 -13.95 30.92 63.43
C SER A 14 -13.66 29.46 63.12
N SER A 15 -13.67 29.06 61.86
CA SER A 15 -13.00 27.83 61.39
C SER A 15 -11.52 28.09 61.33
N GLN A 16 -10.74 27.55 62.22
CA GLN A 16 -9.30 27.42 62.10
C GLN A 16 -8.97 26.66 60.82
N ALA A 17 -8.57 27.36 59.79
CA ALA A 17 -7.92 26.75 58.62
C ALA A 17 -6.61 26.14 59.15
N ILE A 18 -6.55 24.81 59.16
CA ILE A 18 -5.31 24.07 59.29
C ILE A 18 -4.49 24.42 58.05
N GLN A 19 -3.52 25.33 58.20
CA GLN A 19 -2.47 25.57 57.21
C GLN A 19 -1.70 24.24 57.02
N GLN A 20 -2.05 23.47 56.00
CA GLN A 20 -1.21 22.37 55.57
C GLN A 20 0.12 22.95 55.13
N GLN A 21 1.19 22.77 55.95
CA GLN A 21 2.57 23.11 55.59
C GLN A 21 2.95 22.36 54.34
N SER A 22 2.99 23.05 53.20
CA SER A 22 3.61 22.52 51.96
C SER A 22 5.12 22.63 52.06
N ASN A 23 5.80 21.51 52.00
CA ASN A 23 7.27 21.49 51.93
C ASN A 23 7.75 21.55 50.46
N LYS A 24 8.65 22.48 50.16
CA LYS A 24 9.32 22.51 48.87
C LYS A 24 10.39 21.42 48.88
N VAL A 25 10.19 20.39 48.07
CA VAL A 25 11.17 19.31 47.85
C VAL A 25 11.93 19.57 46.56
N THR A 26 13.24 19.47 46.62
CA THR A 26 14.12 19.54 45.50
C THR A 26 14.88 18.22 45.35
N GLY A 27 15.34 17.92 44.18
CA GLY A 27 16.13 16.72 43.97
C GLY A 27 16.69 16.63 42.55
N LYS A 28 17.45 15.56 42.32
CA LYS A 28 18.03 15.23 41.05
C LYS A 28 17.66 13.81 40.66
N VAL A 29 17.24 13.62 39.41
CA VAL A 29 16.96 12.31 38.85
C VAL A 29 18.07 11.97 37.87
N SER A 30 18.67 10.79 38.01
CA SER A 30 19.76 10.31 37.18
C SER A 30 19.63 8.83 36.90
N ASP A 31 20.40 8.31 35.99
CA ASP A 31 20.65 6.88 35.78
C ASP A 31 22.17 6.58 35.91
N ALA A 32 22.59 5.40 35.43
CA ALA A 32 23.98 5.00 35.43
C ALA A 32 24.87 5.80 34.43
N THR A 33 24.23 6.51 33.49
CA THR A 33 24.91 7.27 32.42
C THR A 33 24.90 8.79 32.66
N GLY A 34 24.03 9.31 33.52
CA GLY A 34 23.93 10.72 33.84
C GLY A 34 22.56 11.21 34.27
N PRO A 35 22.31 12.53 34.29
CA PRO A 35 21.03 13.11 34.66
C PRO A 35 19.97 12.82 33.61
N ILE A 36 18.76 12.50 34.06
CA ILE A 36 17.58 12.25 33.20
C ILE A 36 16.76 13.53 33.07
N ILE A 37 16.67 14.03 31.84
CA ILE A 37 15.92 15.24 31.45
C ILE A 37 14.46 14.85 31.19
N GLY A 38 13.49 15.64 31.68
CA GLY A 38 12.07 15.42 31.40
C GLY A 38 11.45 14.23 32.17
N ALA A 39 12.14 13.70 33.20
CA ALA A 39 11.56 12.71 34.08
C ALA A 39 10.37 13.32 34.84
N SER A 40 9.26 12.61 34.90
CA SER A 40 8.04 13.02 35.60
C SER A 40 8.19 12.73 37.09
N VAL A 41 7.97 13.72 37.92
CA VAL A 41 7.98 13.63 39.39
C VAL A 41 6.61 14.06 39.89
N VAL A 42 5.80 13.12 40.41
CA VAL A 42 4.39 13.36 40.80
C VAL A 42 4.18 12.95 42.24
N GLU A 43 3.45 13.75 43.03
CA GLU A 43 2.98 13.37 44.38
C GLU A 43 1.94 12.25 44.25
N LYS A 44 2.24 11.09 44.83
CA LYS A 44 1.43 9.88 44.71
C LYS A 44 -0.05 10.13 45.10
N GLY A 45 -0.95 9.77 44.16
CA GLY A 45 -2.39 9.91 44.38
C GLY A 45 -2.93 11.33 44.11
N THR A 46 -2.14 12.24 43.55
CA THR A 46 -2.57 13.61 43.25
C THR A 46 -2.17 13.97 41.79
N ALA A 47 -2.68 15.07 41.27
CA ALA A 47 -2.23 15.65 40.00
C ALA A 47 -1.06 16.64 40.18
N ASN A 48 -0.50 16.77 41.39
CA ASN A 48 0.59 17.69 41.70
C ASN A 48 1.92 17.06 41.23
N GLY A 49 2.57 17.65 40.23
CA GLY A 49 3.82 17.12 39.64
C GLY A 49 4.64 18.15 38.92
N THR A 50 5.87 17.77 38.58
CA THR A 50 6.83 18.55 37.79
C THR A 50 7.64 17.61 36.91
N ILE A 51 8.42 18.16 35.99
CA ILE A 51 9.40 17.44 35.20
C ILE A 51 10.81 17.93 35.53
N THR A 52 11.83 17.08 35.34
CA THR A 52 13.22 17.44 35.54
C THR A 52 13.75 18.34 34.43
N ASP A 53 14.64 19.26 34.79
CA ASP A 53 15.35 20.16 33.87
C ASP A 53 16.52 19.48 33.13
N LEU A 54 17.30 20.26 32.37
CA LEU A 54 18.46 19.80 31.59
C LEU A 54 19.53 19.10 32.40
N ASP A 55 19.65 19.41 33.68
CA ASP A 55 20.60 18.81 34.61
C ASP A 55 19.99 17.72 35.49
N GLY A 56 18.73 17.32 35.17
CA GLY A 56 17.96 16.31 35.91
C GLY A 56 17.40 16.82 37.22
N ASN A 57 17.43 18.11 37.51
CA ASN A 57 16.93 18.67 38.79
C ASN A 57 15.43 18.91 38.70
N PHE A 58 14.74 18.76 39.84
CA PHE A 58 13.33 19.10 39.99
C PHE A 58 13.07 19.88 41.26
N SER A 59 11.95 20.56 41.27
CA SER A 59 11.44 21.27 42.43
C SER A 59 9.92 21.17 42.47
N LEU A 60 9.37 20.65 43.57
CA LEU A 60 7.92 20.40 43.72
C LEU A 60 7.48 20.73 45.14
N ASN A 61 6.38 21.45 45.29
CA ASN A 61 5.76 21.69 46.57
C ASN A 61 4.81 20.54 46.90
N VAL A 62 5.03 19.80 47.97
CA VAL A 62 4.26 18.62 48.36
C VAL A 62 3.88 18.65 49.81
N LYS A 63 2.91 17.82 50.23
CA LYS A 63 2.54 17.63 51.64
C LYS A 63 3.71 17.03 52.41
N ALA A 64 3.85 17.43 53.67
CA ALA A 64 4.88 16.86 54.54
C ALA A 64 4.75 15.32 54.63
N GLY A 65 5.85 14.60 54.30
CA GLY A 65 5.85 13.12 54.28
C GLY A 65 5.20 12.47 53.07
N ALA A 66 4.86 13.26 52.04
CA ALA A 66 4.32 12.71 50.78
C ALA A 66 5.28 11.71 50.10
N THR A 67 4.75 10.77 49.36
CA THR A 67 5.54 9.87 48.48
C THR A 67 5.53 10.44 47.07
N LEU A 68 6.70 10.61 46.47
CA LEU A 68 6.89 11.00 45.09
C LEU A 68 7.00 9.74 44.25
N VAL A 69 6.29 9.71 43.12
CA VAL A 69 6.46 8.72 42.04
C VAL A 69 7.28 9.39 40.97
N VAL A 70 8.46 8.86 40.72
CA VAL A 70 9.38 9.33 39.67
C VAL A 70 9.36 8.33 38.56
N SER A 71 9.05 8.78 37.33
CA SER A 71 8.93 7.91 36.18
C SER A 71 9.55 8.58 34.95
N TYR A 72 10.12 7.77 34.09
CA TYR A 72 10.63 8.18 32.78
C TYR A 72 10.46 7.03 31.78
N VAL A 73 10.27 7.36 30.51
CA VAL A 73 10.07 6.34 29.46
C VAL A 73 11.29 5.46 29.36
N GLY A 74 11.13 4.14 29.49
CA GLY A 74 12.22 3.17 29.48
C GLY A 74 12.83 2.86 30.83
N TYR A 75 12.29 3.42 31.94
CA TYR A 75 12.82 3.21 33.29
C TYR A 75 11.72 2.71 34.22
N LYS A 76 12.11 1.92 35.24
CA LYS A 76 11.22 1.53 36.34
C LYS A 76 10.87 2.77 37.15
N SER A 77 9.57 2.95 37.39
CA SER A 77 9.12 3.99 38.30
C SER A 77 9.64 3.74 39.70
N GLU A 78 10.17 4.79 40.34
CA GLU A 78 10.71 4.72 41.71
C GLU A 78 9.82 5.54 42.65
N GLU A 79 9.49 4.97 43.80
CA GLU A 79 8.71 5.67 44.84
C GLU A 79 9.65 6.14 45.95
N VAL A 80 9.72 7.44 46.16
CA VAL A 80 10.61 8.05 47.14
C VAL A 80 9.80 8.93 48.11
N LYS A 81 10.01 8.77 49.41
CA LYS A 81 9.41 9.68 50.40
C LYS A 81 10.05 11.05 50.39
N ALA A 82 9.23 12.09 50.38
CA ALA A 82 9.66 13.48 50.45
C ALA A 82 10.31 13.75 51.81
N GLY A 83 11.64 14.01 51.81
CA GLY A 83 12.47 14.33 52.98
C GLY A 83 12.75 15.83 53.12
N ARG A 84 13.51 16.24 54.17
CA ARG A 84 13.90 17.63 54.43
C ARG A 84 15.13 18.11 53.64
N GLY A 85 15.73 17.30 52.76
CA GLY A 85 16.90 17.62 51.96
C GLY A 85 16.69 17.27 50.48
N PRO A 86 17.66 17.66 49.62
CA PRO A 86 17.62 17.33 48.19
C PRO A 86 17.65 15.82 47.99
N LEU A 87 16.75 15.31 47.16
CA LEU A 87 16.60 13.88 46.84
C LEU A 87 17.50 13.52 45.63
N ASN A 88 18.36 12.53 45.79
CA ASN A 88 19.04 11.91 44.64
C ASN A 88 18.36 10.61 44.27
N ILE A 89 17.70 10.59 43.11
CA ILE A 89 16.90 9.48 42.66
C ILE A 89 17.54 8.87 41.43
N THR A 90 17.96 7.61 41.54
CA THR A 90 18.55 6.88 40.42
C THR A 90 17.52 5.92 39.85
N LEU A 91 17.03 6.23 38.66
CA LEU A 91 16.15 5.34 37.94
C LEU A 91 16.96 4.18 37.32
N LYS A 92 16.44 2.98 37.44
CA LYS A 92 17.00 1.80 36.75
C LYS A 92 16.25 1.61 35.45
N GLU A 93 16.99 1.36 34.37
CA GLU A 93 16.37 1.00 33.09
C GLU A 93 15.39 -0.14 33.32
N ASP A 94 14.20 0.00 32.81
CA ASP A 94 13.23 -1.08 32.84
C ASP A 94 13.58 -2.09 31.75
N ALA A 95 14.30 -3.13 32.13
CA ALA A 95 14.58 -4.28 31.26
C ALA A 95 13.27 -5.00 30.85
N LYS A 96 12.12 -4.65 31.46
CA LYS A 96 10.78 -5.04 31.08
C LYS A 96 10.13 -4.16 29.99
N ALA A 97 10.88 -3.39 29.19
CA ALA A 97 10.40 -2.89 27.89
C ALA A 97 10.02 -4.06 26.93
N LEU A 98 9.73 -5.23 27.48
CA LEU A 98 9.33 -6.47 26.81
C LEU A 98 7.83 -6.57 26.55
N ASP A 99 7.03 -5.69 27.15
CA ASP A 99 5.59 -5.66 26.93
C ASP A 99 5.21 -4.73 25.77
N GLU A 100 5.95 -4.86 24.64
CA GLU A 100 5.57 -4.20 23.38
C GLU A 100 4.17 -4.66 23.00
N VAL A 101 3.20 -3.77 23.09
CA VAL A 101 1.80 -4.02 22.72
C VAL A 101 1.63 -3.67 21.26
N VAL A 102 1.27 -4.64 20.46
CA VAL A 102 1.00 -4.46 19.02
C VAL A 102 -0.49 -4.57 18.74
N VAL A 103 -0.92 -3.90 17.67
CA VAL A 103 -2.29 -4.05 17.17
C VAL A 103 -2.33 -5.27 16.27
N THR A 104 -3.17 -6.24 16.64
CA THR A 104 -3.38 -7.48 15.89
C THR A 104 -4.71 -7.44 15.13
N ALA A 105 -5.13 -8.59 14.59
CA ALA A 105 -6.40 -8.70 13.89
C ALA A 105 -7.58 -8.14 14.70
N LEU A 106 -8.57 -7.55 14.00
CA LEU A 106 -9.77 -6.90 14.55
C LEU A 106 -9.47 -5.67 15.42
N GLY A 107 -8.25 -5.11 15.34
CA GLY A 107 -7.83 -3.98 16.16
C GLY A 107 -7.63 -4.32 17.65
N ILE A 108 -7.46 -5.60 17.98
CA ILE A 108 -7.21 -6.08 19.34
C ILE A 108 -5.74 -5.83 19.68
N LYS A 109 -5.50 -5.17 20.82
CA LYS A 109 -4.14 -4.97 21.33
C LYS A 109 -3.68 -6.22 22.07
N ARG A 110 -2.48 -6.73 21.72
CA ARG A 110 -1.86 -7.88 22.38
C ARG A 110 -0.39 -7.64 22.64
N GLU A 111 0.14 -8.29 23.66
CA GLU A 111 1.58 -8.31 23.88
C GLU A 111 2.28 -9.09 22.76
N ARG A 112 3.35 -8.53 22.17
CA ARG A 112 4.12 -9.16 21.08
C ARG A 112 4.65 -10.52 21.47
N LYS A 113 5.01 -10.70 22.75
CA LYS A 113 5.50 -12.00 23.26
C LYS A 113 4.45 -13.12 23.18
N ALA A 114 3.16 -12.78 23.28
CA ALA A 114 2.06 -13.73 23.22
C ALA A 114 1.69 -14.20 21.81
N LEU A 115 2.27 -13.61 20.75
CA LEU A 115 1.90 -13.94 19.38
C LEU A 115 2.71 -15.13 18.84
N GLY A 116 2.01 -16.16 18.38
CA GLY A 116 2.58 -17.35 17.77
C GLY A 116 2.91 -17.21 16.26
N TYR A 117 2.79 -16.00 15.68
CA TYR A 117 3.04 -15.69 14.28
C TYR A 117 3.84 -14.39 14.12
N GLY A 118 4.43 -14.19 12.93
CA GLY A 118 5.21 -13.01 12.62
C GLY A 118 4.34 -11.77 12.39
N ILE A 119 4.75 -10.65 13.01
CA ILE A 119 4.18 -9.33 12.81
C ILE A 119 5.31 -8.29 12.77
N ASP A 120 5.27 -7.43 11.76
CA ASP A 120 6.16 -6.27 11.70
C ASP A 120 5.36 -5.00 11.90
N GLU A 121 5.96 -4.03 12.57
CA GLU A 121 5.36 -2.74 12.84
C GLU A 121 6.28 -1.61 12.36
N VAL A 122 5.69 -0.67 11.61
CA VAL A 122 6.34 0.57 11.18
C VAL A 122 5.60 1.74 11.82
N LYS A 123 6.32 2.51 12.63
CA LYS A 123 5.76 3.69 13.31
C LYS A 123 5.47 4.82 12.32
N GLY A 124 4.41 5.56 12.55
CA GLY A 124 4.00 6.69 11.70
C GLY A 124 5.08 7.75 11.53
N GLU A 125 5.92 7.99 12.53
CA GLU A 125 7.06 8.93 12.44
C GLU A 125 8.06 8.55 11.35
N ALA A 126 8.28 7.24 11.13
CA ALA A 126 9.15 6.77 10.06
C ALA A 126 8.56 7.02 8.67
N LEU A 127 7.23 7.06 8.56
CA LEU A 127 6.51 7.29 7.30
C LEU A 127 6.42 8.78 6.94
N THR A 128 6.60 9.67 7.92
CA THR A 128 6.51 11.12 7.71
C THR A 128 7.85 11.80 7.42
N LYS A 129 8.98 11.12 7.65
CA LYS A 129 10.33 11.67 7.40
C LYS A 129 10.62 11.86 5.91
N ALA A 130 10.14 10.92 5.07
CA ALA A 130 10.17 11.01 3.61
C ALA A 130 8.77 10.67 3.12
N LYS A 131 7.92 11.70 2.96
CA LYS A 131 6.54 11.50 2.55
C LYS A 131 6.46 11.20 1.07
N GLU A 132 5.78 10.11 0.76
CA GLU A 132 5.43 9.71 -0.60
C GLU A 132 4.01 10.17 -0.95
N THR A 133 3.72 10.31 -2.24
CA THR A 133 2.38 10.63 -2.74
C THR A 133 1.38 9.49 -2.47
N ASN A 134 1.88 8.25 -2.42
CA ASN A 134 1.15 7.07 -1.93
C ASN A 134 1.86 6.54 -0.68
N LEU A 135 1.18 6.52 0.45
CA LEU A 135 1.71 6.11 1.76
C LEU A 135 2.44 4.77 1.72
N ILE A 136 1.92 3.80 0.95
CA ILE A 136 2.47 2.44 0.97
C ILE A 136 3.85 2.36 0.32
N ASN A 137 4.24 3.32 -0.52
CA ASN A 137 5.58 3.38 -1.11
C ASN A 137 6.66 3.53 -0.04
N SER A 138 6.37 4.26 1.04
CA SER A 138 7.30 4.40 2.17
C SER A 138 7.54 3.10 2.95
N MET A 139 6.85 2.00 2.63
CA MET A 139 7.09 0.68 3.23
C MET A 139 8.14 -0.15 2.50
N ALA A 140 8.59 0.28 1.31
CA ALA A 140 9.62 -0.41 0.54
C ALA A 140 10.90 -0.58 1.38
N GLY A 141 11.50 -1.76 1.35
CA GLY A 141 12.73 -2.08 2.09
C GLY A 141 12.60 -2.16 3.62
N ARG A 142 11.46 -1.80 4.22
CA ARG A 142 11.29 -1.72 5.69
C ARG A 142 10.77 -2.99 6.33
N VAL A 143 10.09 -3.84 5.57
CA VAL A 143 9.47 -5.07 6.07
C VAL A 143 9.97 -6.24 5.24
N PRO A 144 10.61 -7.24 5.84
CA PRO A 144 11.07 -8.42 5.10
C PRO A 144 9.86 -9.18 4.51
N GLY A 145 10.00 -9.64 3.26
CA GLY A 145 8.96 -10.35 2.54
C GLY A 145 7.86 -9.47 1.92
N LEU A 146 7.95 -8.13 2.09
CA LEU A 146 7.07 -7.16 1.46
C LEU A 146 7.74 -6.60 0.21
N VAL A 147 7.14 -6.81 -0.95
CA VAL A 147 7.56 -6.23 -2.22
C VAL A 147 6.59 -5.11 -2.58
N VAL A 148 7.11 -3.91 -2.77
CA VAL A 148 6.35 -2.71 -3.11
C VAL A 148 6.79 -2.27 -4.50
N SER A 149 5.86 -2.25 -5.45
CA SER A 149 6.13 -1.86 -6.85
C SER A 149 5.21 -0.70 -7.24
N GLN A 150 5.82 0.43 -7.55
CA GLN A 150 5.12 1.60 -8.08
C GLN A 150 4.85 1.41 -9.57
N THR A 151 3.75 1.94 -10.05
CA THR A 151 3.48 2.03 -11.50
C THR A 151 4.06 3.32 -12.07
N ALA A 152 4.26 3.35 -13.40
CA ALA A 152 4.63 4.58 -14.11
C ALA A 152 3.43 5.54 -14.33
N GLY A 153 2.33 5.35 -13.58
CA GLY A 153 1.08 6.15 -13.67
C GLY A 153 1.18 7.57 -13.15
N GLY A 154 2.38 8.03 -12.79
CA GLY A 154 2.62 9.38 -12.25
C GLY A 154 2.28 9.46 -10.74
N PRO A 155 2.15 10.69 -10.20
CA PRO A 155 2.05 10.94 -8.76
C PRO A 155 0.78 10.40 -8.10
N SER A 156 -0.25 10.08 -8.88
CA SER A 156 -1.47 9.44 -8.41
C SER A 156 -1.59 7.98 -8.88
N GLY A 157 -0.48 7.37 -9.32
CA GLY A 157 -0.40 5.99 -9.70
C GLY A 157 -0.68 5.05 -8.54
N SER A 158 -1.16 3.85 -8.86
CA SER A 158 -1.36 2.79 -7.89
C SER A 158 -0.02 2.16 -7.49
N THR A 159 -0.03 1.50 -6.35
CA THR A 159 1.12 0.72 -5.87
C THR A 159 0.70 -0.74 -5.70
N ARG A 160 1.41 -1.63 -6.36
CA ARG A 160 1.24 -3.06 -6.16
C ARG A 160 2.08 -3.52 -4.98
N VAL A 161 1.43 -4.21 -4.05
CA VAL A 161 2.07 -4.78 -2.87
C VAL A 161 1.89 -6.28 -2.88
N ILE A 162 2.98 -7.01 -2.76
CA ILE A 162 2.98 -8.47 -2.65
C ILE A 162 3.68 -8.88 -1.37
N LEU A 163 3.07 -9.79 -0.63
CA LEU A 163 3.57 -10.29 0.63
C LEU A 163 3.85 -11.79 0.52
N ARG A 164 5.13 -12.19 0.63
CA ARG A 164 5.58 -13.59 0.53
C ARG A 164 5.22 -14.28 -0.81
N GLY A 165 5.20 -13.51 -1.93
CA GLY A 165 4.89 -14.03 -3.26
C GLY A 165 3.39 -14.18 -3.54
N SER A 166 3.06 -14.58 -4.77
CA SER A 166 1.68 -14.79 -5.20
C SER A 166 1.14 -16.13 -4.72
N THR A 167 -0.06 -16.16 -4.18
CA THR A 167 -0.76 -17.37 -3.74
C THR A 167 -1.90 -17.77 -4.67
N GLU A 168 -2.29 -16.90 -5.58
CA GLU A 168 -3.30 -17.15 -6.61
C GLU A 168 -2.71 -16.95 -8.02
N MET A 169 -3.10 -17.83 -8.95
CA MET A 169 -2.67 -17.75 -10.36
C MET A 169 -3.39 -16.64 -11.11
N THR A 170 -4.61 -16.34 -10.71
CA THR A 170 -5.45 -15.28 -11.28
C THR A 170 -5.96 -14.38 -10.16
N GLY A 171 -6.34 -13.16 -10.48
CA GLY A 171 -6.89 -12.23 -9.51
C GLY A 171 -5.85 -11.35 -8.80
N ASN A 172 -6.30 -10.70 -7.73
CA ASN A 172 -5.52 -9.71 -7.00
C ASN A 172 -4.76 -10.36 -5.83
N ASN A 173 -3.45 -10.48 -5.94
CA ASN A 173 -2.56 -11.02 -4.89
C ASN A 173 -2.13 -9.98 -3.84
N GLN A 174 -2.79 -8.82 -3.75
CA GLN A 174 -2.43 -7.78 -2.79
C GLN A 174 -3.00 -8.05 -1.38
N PRO A 175 -2.33 -7.60 -0.31
CA PRO A 175 -2.83 -7.73 1.05
C PRO A 175 -4.09 -6.88 1.28
N LEU A 176 -4.90 -7.29 2.25
CA LEU A 176 -6.02 -6.49 2.72
C LEU A 176 -5.51 -5.30 3.52
N TYR A 177 -5.95 -4.10 3.17
CA TYR A 177 -5.73 -2.91 4.01
C TYR A 177 -6.89 -2.74 4.99
N VAL A 178 -6.56 -2.43 6.24
CA VAL A 178 -7.54 -2.22 7.30
C VAL A 178 -7.19 -0.95 8.07
N VAL A 179 -8.10 0.00 8.12
CA VAL A 179 -7.92 1.29 8.82
C VAL A 179 -8.80 1.31 10.06
N ASP A 180 -8.18 1.44 11.25
CA ASP A 180 -8.86 1.44 12.55
C ASP A 180 -9.85 0.27 12.75
N GLY A 181 -9.53 -0.90 12.18
CA GLY A 181 -10.35 -2.12 12.25
C GLY A 181 -11.36 -2.29 11.12
N VAL A 182 -11.52 -1.33 10.22
CA VAL A 182 -12.41 -1.42 9.06
C VAL A 182 -11.61 -1.69 7.79
N PRO A 183 -11.95 -2.73 7.01
CA PRO A 183 -11.37 -2.97 5.70
C PRO A 183 -11.54 -1.77 4.77
N LEU A 184 -10.51 -1.49 3.99
CA LEU A 184 -10.47 -0.43 2.99
C LEU A 184 -10.72 -1.05 1.60
N ASP A 185 -11.49 -0.36 0.77
CA ASP A 185 -11.61 -0.70 -0.66
C ASP A 185 -10.40 -0.14 -1.42
N ASN A 186 -9.49 -1.04 -1.81
CA ASN A 186 -8.29 -0.68 -2.57
C ASN A 186 -8.46 -0.93 -4.08
N THR A 187 -9.70 -0.95 -4.58
CA THR A 187 -9.99 -1.18 -6.00
C THR A 187 -9.32 -0.11 -6.86
N ASN A 188 -8.55 -0.56 -7.86
CA ASN A 188 -8.10 0.27 -8.97
C ASN A 188 -9.23 0.34 -10.02
N PHE A 189 -9.62 1.57 -10.42
CA PHE A 189 -10.69 1.80 -11.40
C PHE A 189 -10.28 1.54 -12.85
N GLY A 190 -8.99 1.40 -13.10
CA GLY A 190 -8.42 1.06 -14.39
C GLY A 190 -6.93 0.87 -14.28
N SER A 191 -6.43 -0.23 -14.83
CA SER A 191 -5.01 -0.52 -15.01
C SER A 191 -4.69 -0.60 -16.48
N ALA A 192 -3.47 -0.23 -16.83
CA ALA A 192 -2.95 -0.48 -18.17
C ALA A 192 -2.63 -1.97 -18.33
N GLY A 193 -2.98 -2.53 -19.47
CA GLY A 193 -2.52 -3.84 -19.92
C GLY A 193 -1.40 -3.72 -20.94
N THR A 194 -1.02 -4.83 -21.57
CA THR A 194 0.01 -4.88 -22.62
C THR A 194 -0.28 -3.92 -23.76
N ASN A 195 -1.55 -3.85 -24.20
CA ASN A 195 -2.00 -2.99 -25.31
C ASN A 195 -2.23 -1.53 -24.92
N GLY A 196 -1.91 -1.15 -23.68
CA GLY A 196 -2.03 0.21 -23.20
C GLY A 196 -3.15 0.42 -22.19
N GLY A 197 -3.36 1.69 -21.83
CA GLY A 197 -4.34 2.14 -20.84
C GLY A 197 -3.78 3.16 -19.89
N PHE A 198 -4.55 3.44 -18.83
CA PHE A 198 -4.17 4.36 -17.77
C PHE A 198 -4.27 3.67 -16.43
N ASP A 199 -3.33 3.95 -15.55
CA ASP A 199 -3.46 3.63 -14.14
C ASP A 199 -4.29 4.71 -13.45
N LEU A 200 -5.46 4.36 -12.94
CA LEU A 200 -6.39 5.30 -12.33
C LEU A 200 -6.23 5.44 -10.81
N GLY A 201 -5.16 4.84 -10.26
CA GLY A 201 -4.83 4.93 -8.85
C GLY A 201 -5.56 3.90 -7.98
N ASP A 202 -5.32 3.96 -6.67
CA ASP A 202 -5.82 3.03 -5.67
C ASP A 202 -6.50 3.75 -4.48
N GLY A 203 -7.06 2.97 -3.55
CA GLY A 203 -7.73 3.50 -2.36
C GLY A 203 -6.75 3.92 -1.25
N ILE A 204 -5.61 3.22 -1.12
CA ILE A 204 -4.64 3.45 -0.04
C ILE A 204 -3.94 4.80 -0.18
N SER A 205 -3.80 5.33 -1.39
CA SER A 205 -3.23 6.66 -1.65
C SER A 205 -4.00 7.81 -0.99
N SER A 206 -5.25 7.56 -0.54
CA SER A 206 -6.09 8.54 0.16
C SER A 206 -5.81 8.66 1.67
N ILE A 207 -4.84 7.90 2.21
CA ILE A 207 -4.45 7.97 3.61
C ILE A 207 -3.30 8.95 3.78
N ASN A 208 -3.48 9.94 4.67
CA ASN A 208 -2.42 10.87 5.02
C ASN A 208 -1.43 10.24 6.02
N ALA A 209 -0.14 10.27 5.71
CA ALA A 209 0.94 9.77 6.57
C ALA A 209 0.97 10.46 7.96
N ASP A 210 0.62 11.75 8.04
CA ASP A 210 0.59 12.50 9.30
C ASP A 210 -0.46 11.99 10.29
N ASP A 211 -1.51 11.33 9.79
CA ASP A 211 -2.56 10.75 10.62
C ASP A 211 -2.28 9.32 11.07
N VAL A 212 -1.22 8.70 10.55
CA VAL A 212 -0.84 7.32 10.92
C VAL A 212 -0.07 7.31 12.23
N GLU A 213 -0.53 6.52 13.19
CA GLU A 213 0.19 6.21 14.44
C GLU A 213 1.19 5.08 14.21
N ASN A 214 0.70 3.97 13.61
CA ASN A 214 1.52 2.85 13.19
C ASN A 214 0.87 2.06 12.04
N MET A 215 1.71 1.29 11.35
CA MET A 215 1.29 0.27 10.38
C MET A 215 1.82 -1.08 10.82
N SER A 216 0.93 -2.07 11.00
CA SER A 216 1.29 -3.44 11.36
C SER A 216 1.04 -4.37 10.18
N VAL A 217 2.04 -5.14 9.78
CA VAL A 217 1.97 -6.10 8.68
C VAL A 217 1.78 -7.50 9.21
N LEU A 218 0.62 -8.08 8.97
CA LEU A 218 0.26 -9.46 9.30
C LEU A 218 0.58 -10.35 8.10
N LYS A 219 1.67 -11.10 8.15
CA LYS A 219 2.26 -11.73 6.97
C LYS A 219 1.66 -13.09 6.59
N GLY A 220 1.23 -13.86 7.52
CA GLY A 220 0.78 -15.23 7.26
C GLY A 220 -0.71 -15.42 7.46
N PRO A 221 -1.28 -16.50 6.89
CA PRO A 221 -2.68 -16.88 7.12
C PRO A 221 -3.07 -16.98 8.60
N ALA A 222 -2.16 -17.41 9.49
CA ALA A 222 -2.43 -17.48 10.93
C ALA A 222 -2.68 -16.09 11.53
N ALA A 223 -1.89 -15.09 11.11
CA ALA A 223 -2.04 -13.72 11.57
C ALA A 223 -3.32 -13.05 11.01
N SER A 224 -3.75 -13.46 9.83
CA SER A 224 -4.85 -12.84 9.09
C SER A 224 -6.16 -13.62 9.15
N ALA A 225 -6.18 -14.82 9.74
CA ALA A 225 -7.35 -15.72 9.76
C ALA A 225 -8.65 -15.06 10.24
N LEU A 226 -8.56 -14.13 11.21
CA LEU A 226 -9.74 -13.42 11.71
C LEU A 226 -10.35 -12.43 10.71
N TYR A 227 -9.62 -12.01 9.65
CA TYR A 227 -10.17 -11.19 8.56
C TYR A 227 -10.75 -12.01 7.40
N GLY A 228 -10.57 -13.33 7.41
CA GLY A 228 -11.18 -14.26 6.48
C GLY A 228 -10.58 -14.29 5.10
N SER A 229 -11.40 -14.67 4.11
CA SER A 229 -11.00 -14.88 2.72
C SER A 229 -10.31 -13.68 2.07
N ARG A 230 -10.68 -12.47 2.46
CA ARG A 230 -10.05 -11.24 1.94
C ARG A 230 -8.60 -11.05 2.38
N ALA A 231 -8.19 -11.77 3.42
CA ALA A 231 -6.86 -11.69 4.01
C ALA A 231 -5.94 -12.86 3.63
N SER A 232 -6.29 -13.62 2.60
CA SER A 232 -5.50 -14.75 2.08
C SER A 232 -4.06 -14.36 1.70
N HIS A 233 -3.84 -13.11 1.31
CA HIS A 233 -2.55 -12.54 0.92
C HIS A 233 -1.89 -11.70 2.02
N GLY A 234 -2.35 -11.84 3.29
CA GLY A 234 -1.91 -11.04 4.42
C GLY A 234 -2.74 -9.78 4.63
N VAL A 235 -2.40 -9.02 5.68
CA VAL A 235 -3.12 -7.80 6.07
C VAL A 235 -2.14 -6.70 6.46
N ILE A 236 -2.40 -5.48 6.03
CA ILE A 236 -1.73 -4.27 6.50
C ILE A 236 -2.72 -3.47 7.32
N LEU A 237 -2.49 -3.44 8.64
CA LEU A 237 -3.29 -2.70 9.60
C LEU A 237 -2.74 -1.29 9.74
N ILE A 238 -3.59 -0.29 9.60
CA ILE A 238 -3.27 1.12 9.77
C ILE A 238 -4.03 1.63 10.97
N THR A 239 -3.30 2.05 11.99
CA THR A 239 -3.89 2.71 13.16
C THR A 239 -3.68 4.20 13.03
N THR A 240 -4.75 4.98 13.14
CA THR A 240 -4.66 6.44 13.04
C THR A 240 -4.50 7.09 14.40
N LYS A 241 -3.83 8.27 14.44
CA LYS A 241 -3.56 9.05 15.64
C LYS A 241 -4.85 9.57 16.26
N ARG A 242 -4.88 9.63 17.60
CA ARG A 242 -5.90 10.32 18.38
C ARG A 242 -5.39 11.68 18.84
N ALA A 243 -6.25 12.50 19.44
CA ALA A 243 -5.82 13.74 20.10
C ALA A 243 -4.84 13.42 21.24
N ASN A 244 -3.77 14.21 21.36
CA ASN A 244 -2.79 14.08 22.44
C ASN A 244 -3.46 14.23 23.80
N LYS A 245 -2.89 13.57 24.84
CA LYS A 245 -3.46 13.54 26.19
C LYS A 245 -3.56 14.91 26.89
N ASP A 246 -2.85 15.92 26.41
CA ASP A 246 -2.72 17.22 27.05
C ASP A 246 -3.30 18.35 26.21
N LYS A 247 -4.49 18.83 26.63
CA LYS A 247 -5.08 20.13 26.26
C LYS A 247 -5.28 20.34 24.75
N ILE A 248 -4.93 21.55 24.28
CA ILE A 248 -5.02 21.93 22.86
C ILE A 248 -3.63 21.79 22.24
N SER A 249 -3.53 21.12 21.10
CA SER A 249 -2.33 21.02 20.28
C SER A 249 -2.60 21.56 18.88
N VAL A 250 -1.66 22.33 18.35
CA VAL A 250 -1.64 22.78 16.96
C VAL A 250 -0.29 22.37 16.37
N GLU A 251 -0.33 21.67 15.24
CA GLU A 251 0.87 21.16 14.57
C GLU A 251 0.75 21.48 13.08
N TYR A 252 1.86 21.89 12.48
CA TYR A 252 1.98 22.09 11.05
C TYR A 252 3.15 21.29 10.52
N ASN A 253 2.90 20.51 9.46
CA ASN A 253 3.91 19.70 8.77
C ASN A 253 3.95 20.08 7.30
N GLY A 254 5.06 20.66 6.85
CA GLY A 254 5.32 20.95 5.44
C GLY A 254 6.39 20.01 4.88
N THR A 255 6.16 19.50 3.67
CA THR A 255 7.14 18.68 2.94
C THR A 255 7.21 19.16 1.50
N LEU A 256 8.43 19.30 0.99
CA LEU A 256 8.70 19.59 -0.41
C LEU A 256 9.56 18.46 -0.98
N THR A 257 9.08 17.83 -2.05
CA THR A 257 9.76 16.73 -2.72
C THR A 257 10.10 17.15 -4.14
N PHE A 258 11.29 16.78 -4.59
CA PHE A 258 11.77 16.97 -5.95
C PHE A 258 11.97 15.60 -6.59
N ASP A 259 11.33 15.38 -7.73
CA ASP A 259 11.36 14.12 -8.45
C ASP A 259 12.12 14.31 -9.75
N THR A 260 13.01 13.38 -10.07
CA THR A 260 13.74 13.36 -11.35
C THR A 260 13.58 12.00 -12.01
N GLN A 261 13.86 11.93 -13.29
CA GLN A 261 13.86 10.68 -14.03
C GLN A 261 14.82 9.66 -13.38
N LEU A 262 14.34 8.46 -13.08
CA LEU A 262 15.14 7.40 -12.47
C LEU A 262 16.06 6.72 -13.46
N ALA A 263 15.52 6.32 -14.62
CA ALA A 263 16.27 5.64 -15.68
C ALA A 263 16.46 6.56 -16.88
N LYS A 264 17.68 6.60 -17.40
CA LYS A 264 18.04 7.28 -18.63
C LYS A 264 18.36 6.21 -19.68
N TRP A 265 18.05 6.50 -20.94
CA TRP A 265 18.37 5.61 -22.08
C TRP A 265 19.73 5.98 -22.67
N ASP A 266 20.75 5.95 -21.82
CA ASP A 266 22.11 6.38 -22.20
C ASP A 266 22.90 5.27 -22.91
N GLU A 267 22.42 4.02 -22.88
CA GLU A 267 23.09 2.84 -23.46
C GLU A 267 22.72 2.58 -24.94
N VAL A 268 22.08 3.53 -25.61
CA VAL A 268 21.82 3.42 -27.05
C VAL A 268 23.07 3.71 -27.86
N GLN A 269 23.21 3.09 -29.04
CA GLN A 269 24.35 3.36 -29.92
C GLN A 269 24.40 4.82 -30.35
N GLN A 270 25.60 5.39 -30.46
CA GLN A 270 25.87 6.81 -30.73
C GLN A 270 26.67 7.01 -32.02
N ILE A 271 26.53 6.11 -33.01
CA ILE A 271 27.35 6.12 -34.23
C ILE A 271 26.46 6.30 -35.47
N TYR A 272 25.38 5.55 -35.56
CA TYR A 272 24.50 5.53 -36.71
C TYR A 272 23.21 6.29 -36.44
N GLY A 273 22.74 7.01 -37.42
CA GLY A 273 21.55 7.81 -37.33
C GLY A 273 20.33 7.15 -37.96
N MET A 274 19.32 7.97 -38.18
CA MET A 274 18.02 7.56 -38.73
C MET A 274 18.19 6.79 -40.05
N GLY A 275 17.47 5.65 -40.15
CA GLY A 275 17.48 4.80 -41.34
C GLY A 275 17.70 3.33 -41.03
N SER A 276 17.92 2.54 -42.10
CA SER A 276 18.11 1.08 -42.06
C SER A 276 19.15 0.65 -43.05
N ASN A 277 19.89 -0.44 -42.77
CA ASN A 277 20.87 -1.07 -43.66
C ASN A 277 21.93 -0.09 -44.20
N GLY A 278 22.38 0.84 -43.35
CA GLY A 278 23.38 1.84 -43.72
C GLY A 278 22.87 2.95 -44.64
N THR A 279 21.58 3.01 -44.93
CA THR A 279 20.96 4.00 -45.80
C THR A 279 19.82 4.73 -45.06
N TYR A 280 19.62 5.99 -45.40
CA TYR A 280 18.38 6.68 -44.98
C TYR A 280 17.47 6.86 -46.20
N SER A 281 16.15 6.74 -45.99
CA SER A 281 15.20 7.13 -47.03
C SER A 281 15.13 8.64 -47.09
N TYR A 282 15.03 9.21 -48.28
CA TYR A 282 14.78 10.64 -48.47
C TYR A 282 13.43 11.04 -47.93
N ASP A 283 12.55 10.07 -47.72
CA ASP A 283 11.34 10.20 -46.99
C ASP A 283 11.63 10.05 -45.47
N ALA A 284 12.09 11.17 -44.88
CA ALA A 284 12.48 11.25 -43.49
C ALA A 284 11.37 10.86 -42.53
N ILE A 285 10.13 10.78 -43.00
CA ILE A 285 8.94 10.47 -42.24
C ILE A 285 8.82 8.97 -41.91
N SER A 286 9.33 8.09 -42.81
CA SER A 286 9.13 6.63 -42.67
C SER A 286 10.17 5.90 -41.82
N ASN A 287 11.24 6.57 -41.38
CA ASN A 287 12.34 5.96 -40.63
C ASN A 287 12.61 6.66 -39.25
N THR A 288 11.66 7.41 -38.71
CA THR A 288 11.81 8.19 -37.46
C THR A 288 12.07 7.32 -36.22
N ASN A 289 11.85 6.01 -36.33
CA ASN A 289 12.02 5.03 -35.24
C ASN A 289 13.15 4.01 -35.52
N LYS A 290 14.02 4.24 -36.52
CA LYS A 290 15.11 3.33 -36.88
C LYS A 290 16.44 4.06 -36.82
N SER A 291 17.46 3.46 -36.23
CA SER A 291 18.78 4.06 -35.97
C SER A 291 19.92 3.24 -36.55
N TRP A 292 19.69 2.55 -37.68
CA TRP A 292 20.69 1.77 -38.41
C TRP A 292 20.90 2.30 -39.85
N GLY A 293 20.75 3.62 -40.01
CA GLY A 293 21.07 4.36 -41.22
C GLY A 293 22.56 4.61 -41.39
N PRO A 294 22.93 5.65 -42.14
CA PRO A 294 24.34 6.04 -42.32
C PRO A 294 24.97 6.51 -41.00
N LYS A 295 26.31 6.62 -41.02
CA LYS A 295 27.04 7.24 -39.91
C LYS A 295 26.63 8.71 -39.73
N ALA A 296 26.31 9.08 -38.48
CA ALA A 296 25.81 10.43 -38.14
C ALA A 296 26.96 11.33 -37.69
N ASP A 297 27.76 11.82 -38.62
CA ASP A 297 28.96 12.64 -38.41
C ASP A 297 28.76 14.14 -38.75
N GLY A 298 27.56 14.49 -39.16
CA GLY A 298 27.22 15.86 -39.56
C GLY A 298 27.65 16.28 -40.94
N SER A 299 28.29 15.36 -41.73
CA SER A 299 28.69 15.66 -43.09
C SER A 299 27.51 15.81 -44.08
N ASN A 300 26.36 15.27 -43.73
CA ASN A 300 25.14 15.34 -44.53
C ASN A 300 24.12 16.25 -43.88
N MET A 301 23.39 17.01 -44.74
CA MET A 301 22.21 17.77 -44.35
C MET A 301 20.97 16.98 -44.74
N LEU A 302 20.01 16.91 -43.82
CA LEU A 302 18.73 16.26 -44.04
C LEU A 302 17.59 17.23 -43.80
N LYS A 303 16.61 17.26 -44.72
CA LYS A 303 15.38 18.01 -44.52
C LYS A 303 14.39 17.18 -43.74
N TYR A 304 13.98 17.69 -42.58
CA TYR A 304 13.01 17.03 -41.67
C TYR A 304 11.56 17.42 -41.96
N PHE A 305 10.63 16.83 -41.24
CA PHE A 305 9.18 16.98 -41.45
C PHE A 305 8.68 18.43 -41.43
N ASP A 306 9.33 19.29 -40.63
CA ASP A 306 9.02 20.72 -40.54
C ASP A 306 9.61 21.59 -41.68
N GLY A 307 10.22 20.93 -42.64
CA GLY A 307 10.83 21.58 -43.82
C GLY A 307 12.18 22.20 -43.54
N VAL A 308 12.73 22.09 -42.35
CA VAL A 308 14.04 22.66 -41.98
C VAL A 308 15.17 21.64 -42.29
N GLU A 309 16.22 22.12 -42.94
CA GLU A 309 17.44 21.35 -43.18
C GLU A 309 18.35 21.43 -41.96
N ARG A 310 18.78 20.27 -41.45
CA ARG A 310 19.66 20.16 -40.28
C ARG A 310 20.79 19.17 -40.56
N PRO A 311 21.97 19.35 -39.92
CA PRO A 311 23.05 18.37 -40.01
C PRO A 311 22.61 17.03 -39.42
N PHE A 312 23.01 15.94 -40.07
CA PHE A 312 22.72 14.56 -39.63
C PHE A 312 23.68 14.17 -38.52
N LEU A 313 23.33 14.58 -37.29
CA LEU A 313 24.11 14.39 -36.07
C LEU A 313 23.33 13.63 -35.02
N ILE A 314 24.02 12.88 -34.18
CA ILE A 314 23.46 12.29 -32.97
C ILE A 314 22.99 13.39 -32.02
N VAL A 315 21.82 13.22 -31.44
CA VAL A 315 21.25 14.06 -30.38
C VAL A 315 21.46 13.37 -29.03
N PRO A 316 22.44 13.80 -28.23
CA PRO A 316 22.68 13.20 -26.92
C PRO A 316 21.54 13.56 -25.95
N ASP A 317 21.30 12.69 -24.96
CA ASP A 317 20.29 12.88 -23.89
C ASP A 317 18.87 13.22 -24.39
N ASN A 318 18.56 12.87 -25.61
CA ASN A 318 17.35 13.26 -26.34
C ASN A 318 16.07 12.93 -25.54
N THR A 319 15.97 11.70 -25.01
CA THR A 319 14.84 11.25 -24.21
C THR A 319 14.76 11.98 -22.88
N SER A 320 15.89 12.19 -22.20
CA SER A 320 15.97 12.83 -20.90
C SER A 320 15.57 14.31 -20.94
N ASN A 321 15.89 15.00 -22.05
CA ASN A 321 15.62 16.43 -22.22
C ASN A 321 14.12 16.79 -22.29
N PHE A 322 13.25 15.81 -22.54
CA PHE A 322 11.80 16.01 -22.51
C PHE A 322 11.28 16.19 -21.09
N PHE A 323 11.87 15.50 -20.12
CA PHE A 323 11.39 15.50 -18.76
C PHE A 323 11.94 16.71 -17.97
N ARG A 324 11.14 17.14 -17.00
CA ARG A 324 11.54 18.22 -16.08
C ARG A 324 11.67 17.69 -14.66
N THR A 325 12.21 18.49 -13.75
CA THR A 325 12.13 18.18 -12.31
C THR A 325 10.66 18.34 -11.85
N GLY A 326 10.11 17.26 -11.34
CA GLY A 326 8.81 17.25 -10.67
C GLY A 326 8.90 17.89 -9.29
N ILE A 327 7.82 18.51 -8.84
CA ILE A 327 7.76 19.14 -7.52
C ILE A 327 6.45 18.76 -6.85
N THR A 328 6.53 18.19 -5.64
CA THR A 328 5.39 17.90 -4.79
C THR A 328 5.50 18.71 -3.50
N ALA A 329 4.50 19.55 -3.23
CA ALA A 329 4.35 20.27 -1.97
C ALA A 329 3.19 19.64 -1.19
N THR A 330 3.44 19.22 0.06
CA THR A 330 2.45 18.66 0.97
C THR A 330 2.44 19.47 2.25
N ASN A 331 1.29 20.03 2.62
CA ASN A 331 1.10 20.86 3.81
C ASN A 331 -0.02 20.26 4.66
N SER A 332 0.25 19.94 5.91
CA SER A 332 -0.73 19.41 6.85
C SER A 332 -0.89 20.33 8.05
N ALA A 333 -2.10 20.79 8.30
CA ALA A 333 -2.47 21.53 9.51
C ALA A 333 -3.30 20.62 10.42
N ILE A 334 -2.88 20.48 11.67
CA ILE A 334 -3.42 19.52 12.64
C ILE A 334 -3.82 20.24 13.90
N ILE A 335 -5.05 20.01 14.35
CA ILE A 335 -5.59 20.56 15.59
C ILE A 335 -6.09 19.41 16.45
N GLY A 336 -5.60 19.30 17.66
CA GLY A 336 -6.04 18.33 18.66
C GLY A 336 -6.59 19.04 19.91
N VAL A 337 -7.72 18.57 20.41
CA VAL A 337 -8.31 19.02 21.68
C VAL A 337 -8.63 17.77 22.50
N ASN A 338 -8.19 17.74 23.74
CA ASN A 338 -8.47 16.65 24.67
C ASN A 338 -8.85 17.20 26.06
N SER A 339 -9.99 16.75 26.56
CA SER A 339 -10.51 17.10 27.89
C SER A 339 -10.48 15.93 28.88
N GLY A 340 -9.53 15.00 28.71
CA GLY A 340 -9.38 13.82 29.56
C GLY A 340 -10.25 12.62 29.10
N LYS A 341 -11.55 12.78 29.03
CA LYS A 341 -12.51 11.76 28.57
C LYS A 341 -12.84 11.84 27.09
N THR A 342 -12.77 13.06 26.53
CA THR A 342 -13.14 13.32 25.12
C THR A 342 -11.97 13.94 24.40
N GLY A 343 -11.55 13.31 23.32
CA GLY A 343 -10.53 13.80 22.40
C GLY A 343 -11.12 14.05 21.01
N ILE A 344 -10.73 15.14 20.39
CA ILE A 344 -11.06 15.48 18.99
C ILE A 344 -9.77 15.87 18.30
N ARG A 345 -9.49 15.25 17.16
CA ARG A 345 -8.37 15.58 16.26
C ARG A 345 -8.91 15.89 14.88
N PHE A 346 -8.51 17.03 14.34
CA PHE A 346 -8.80 17.44 12.97
C PHE A 346 -7.50 17.63 12.23
N THR A 347 -7.44 17.11 11.01
CA THR A 347 -6.30 17.29 10.10
C THR A 347 -6.82 17.74 8.75
N TYR A 348 -6.23 18.79 8.20
CA TYR A 348 -6.37 19.18 6.81
C TYR A 348 -5.02 19.06 6.13
N THR A 349 -4.97 18.37 4.99
CA THR A 349 -3.77 18.22 4.16
C THR A 349 -4.04 18.69 2.76
N ASP A 350 -3.21 19.59 2.28
CA ASP A 350 -3.13 20.09 0.91
C ASP A 350 -1.89 19.49 0.24
N MET A 351 -2.08 18.79 -0.88
CA MET A 351 -1.00 18.22 -1.70
C MET A 351 -1.12 18.73 -3.13
N ARG A 352 -0.06 19.34 -3.63
CA ARG A 352 0.05 19.84 -4.99
C ARG A 352 1.28 19.27 -5.65
N ASN A 353 1.08 18.64 -6.79
CA ASN A 353 2.16 18.06 -7.58
C ASN A 353 2.19 18.65 -8.99
N LYS A 354 3.40 18.95 -9.45
CA LYS A 354 3.75 19.14 -10.87
C LYS A 354 4.71 18.01 -11.21
N ASP A 355 4.30 17.11 -12.10
CA ASP A 355 5.03 15.89 -12.43
C ASP A 355 6.27 16.18 -13.30
N ILE A 356 7.14 15.15 -13.42
CA ILE A 356 8.27 15.16 -14.36
C ILE A 356 7.81 15.27 -15.81
N VAL A 357 6.63 14.73 -16.16
CA VAL A 357 6.01 14.90 -17.49
C VAL A 357 5.38 16.28 -17.58
N PRO A 358 5.74 17.10 -18.57
CA PRO A 358 5.12 18.42 -18.77
C PRO A 358 3.59 18.34 -18.85
N GLN A 359 2.87 19.35 -18.34
CA GLN A 359 1.40 19.44 -18.29
C GLN A 359 0.68 18.38 -17.41
N THR A 360 1.41 17.48 -16.75
CA THR A 360 0.83 16.57 -15.76
C THR A 360 0.83 17.22 -14.39
N HIS A 361 -0.34 17.24 -13.72
CA HIS A 361 -0.50 17.79 -12.37
C HIS A 361 -1.52 17.01 -11.58
N MET A 362 -1.32 17.00 -10.25
CA MET A 362 -2.26 16.47 -9.27
C MET A 362 -2.51 17.50 -8.18
N SER A 363 -3.76 17.62 -7.77
CA SER A 363 -4.14 18.25 -6.51
C SER A 363 -4.95 17.27 -5.67
N ARG A 364 -4.62 17.19 -4.37
CA ARG A 364 -5.32 16.33 -3.41
C ARG A 364 -5.51 17.08 -2.10
N ASP A 365 -6.77 17.17 -1.67
CA ASP A 365 -7.17 17.75 -0.40
C ASP A 365 -7.73 16.64 0.48
N ILE A 366 -7.21 16.47 1.70
CA ILE A 366 -7.64 15.45 2.64
C ILE A 366 -8.09 16.12 3.93
N PHE A 367 -9.32 15.84 4.33
CA PHE A 367 -9.89 16.27 5.60
C PHE A 367 -10.10 15.02 6.46
N ASN A 368 -9.53 14.99 7.66
CA ASN A 368 -9.72 13.91 8.60
C ASN A 368 -10.19 14.45 9.94
N LEU A 369 -11.30 13.92 10.44
CA LEU A 369 -11.84 14.20 11.76
C LEU A 369 -11.92 12.90 12.53
N ARG A 370 -11.32 12.85 13.73
CA ARG A 370 -11.48 11.75 14.66
C ARG A 370 -11.91 12.28 16.02
N ALA A 371 -12.96 11.67 16.56
CA ALA A 371 -13.48 11.99 17.89
C ALA A 371 -13.60 10.71 18.71
N ASN A 372 -13.14 10.74 19.95
CA ASN A 372 -13.30 9.63 20.86
C ASN A 372 -13.81 10.15 22.24
N THR A 373 -14.64 9.38 22.91
CA THR A 373 -15.16 9.72 24.23
C THR A 373 -15.47 8.47 25.06
N SER A 374 -15.39 8.61 26.37
CA SER A 374 -15.80 7.57 27.32
C SER A 374 -16.94 8.11 28.18
N ALA A 375 -18.12 7.48 28.08
CA ALA A 375 -19.34 7.82 28.82
C ALA A 375 -19.76 6.62 29.67
N GLY A 376 -19.40 6.66 30.94
CA GLY A 376 -19.67 5.56 31.88
C GLY A 376 -18.94 4.28 31.45
N LYS A 377 -19.72 3.24 31.11
CA LYS A 377 -19.19 1.94 30.66
C LYS A 377 -19.05 1.85 29.14
N VAL A 378 -19.34 2.92 28.41
CA VAL A 378 -19.29 2.91 26.93
C VAL A 378 -18.18 3.81 26.43
N ASP A 379 -17.31 3.24 25.60
CA ASP A 379 -16.27 3.97 24.84
C ASP A 379 -16.73 4.09 23.39
N LEU A 380 -16.68 5.30 22.86
CA LEU A 380 -17.04 5.63 21.50
C LEU A 380 -15.82 6.18 20.76
N ASP A 381 -15.60 5.73 19.53
CA ASP A 381 -14.56 6.23 18.62
C ASP A 381 -15.19 6.40 17.24
N PHE A 382 -15.11 7.58 16.69
CA PHE A 382 -15.67 7.93 15.40
C PHE A 382 -14.65 8.66 14.56
N SER A 383 -14.54 8.30 13.29
CA SER A 383 -13.69 9.00 12.33
C SER A 383 -14.40 9.20 10.99
N VAL A 384 -14.13 10.33 10.38
CA VAL A 384 -14.53 10.65 8.99
C VAL A 384 -13.30 11.16 8.26
N ASN A 385 -13.03 10.56 7.11
CA ASN A 385 -12.05 11.04 6.16
C ASN A 385 -12.77 11.42 4.87
N TYR A 386 -12.52 12.61 4.37
CA TYR A 386 -12.93 13.06 3.04
C TYR A 386 -11.70 13.40 2.23
N THR A 387 -11.57 12.79 1.06
CA THR A 387 -10.48 13.07 0.10
C THR A 387 -11.07 13.52 -1.21
N ARG A 388 -10.61 14.68 -1.67
CA ARG A 388 -10.83 15.18 -3.03
C ARG A 388 -9.53 15.15 -3.80
N GLU A 389 -9.54 14.56 -4.99
CA GLU A 389 -8.38 14.50 -5.87
C GLU A 389 -8.77 14.87 -7.29
N ASP A 390 -8.00 15.75 -7.89
CA ASP A 390 -8.09 16.14 -9.30
C ASP A 390 -6.73 15.86 -9.96
N VAL A 391 -6.73 15.12 -11.08
CA VAL A 391 -5.51 14.82 -11.84
C VAL A 391 -5.74 15.17 -13.31
N LYS A 392 -4.74 15.80 -13.93
CA LYS A 392 -4.72 16.10 -15.35
C LYS A 392 -3.52 15.43 -16.02
N ASN A 393 -3.76 14.87 -17.20
CA ASN A 393 -2.75 14.27 -18.08
C ASN A 393 -1.95 13.15 -17.38
N ARG A 394 -2.67 12.14 -16.81
CA ARG A 394 -2.03 10.90 -16.38
C ARG A 394 -1.27 10.28 -17.54
N PRO A 395 -0.04 9.78 -17.34
CA PRO A 395 0.69 9.06 -18.38
C PRO A 395 -0.09 7.84 -18.89
N ALA A 396 -0.17 7.69 -20.20
CA ALA A 396 -0.60 6.43 -20.79
C ALA A 396 0.53 5.41 -20.71
N LEU A 397 0.21 4.16 -20.45
CA LEU A 397 1.16 3.08 -20.18
C LEU A 397 1.06 1.95 -21.22
N GLY A 398 1.93 0.95 -21.09
CA GLY A 398 1.96 -0.21 -21.99
C GLY A 398 2.25 0.20 -23.43
N ASP A 399 1.74 -0.56 -24.40
CA ASP A 399 1.88 -0.25 -25.82
C ASP A 399 0.86 0.79 -26.33
N SER A 400 0.46 1.71 -25.46
CA SER A 400 -0.41 2.82 -25.85
C SER A 400 0.29 3.69 -26.89
N LYS A 401 -0.44 4.08 -27.93
CA LYS A 401 0.02 5.06 -28.92
C LYS A 401 0.34 6.44 -28.31
N SER A 402 -0.24 6.75 -27.15
CA SER A 402 -0.02 7.95 -26.36
C SER A 402 0.97 7.75 -25.21
N ASN A 403 1.70 6.63 -25.15
CA ASN A 403 2.75 6.44 -24.15
C ASN A 403 3.98 7.26 -24.52
N ILE A 404 4.16 8.37 -23.79
CA ILE A 404 5.23 9.36 -24.03
C ILE A 404 6.61 8.70 -23.91
N GLY A 405 6.83 7.88 -22.89
CA GLY A 405 8.09 7.18 -22.68
C GLY A 405 8.45 6.28 -23.87
N LYS A 406 7.48 5.46 -24.34
CA LYS A 406 7.65 4.62 -25.52
C LYS A 406 7.97 5.46 -26.76
N ASN A 407 7.20 6.51 -27.01
CA ASN A 407 7.34 7.32 -28.22
C ASN A 407 8.68 8.07 -28.26
N LEU A 408 9.19 8.52 -27.12
CA LEU A 408 10.52 9.14 -27.02
C LEU A 408 11.64 8.12 -27.17
N MET A 409 11.51 6.95 -26.55
CA MET A 409 12.46 5.85 -26.64
C MET A 409 12.67 5.34 -28.06
N THR A 410 11.61 5.35 -28.86
CA THR A 410 11.65 4.85 -30.24
C THR A 410 12.10 5.89 -31.24
N LEU A 411 12.42 7.12 -30.83
CA LEU A 411 12.99 8.11 -31.73
C LEU A 411 14.37 7.68 -32.25
N ALA A 412 14.61 7.89 -33.53
CA ALA A 412 15.92 7.69 -34.09
C ALA A 412 16.97 8.60 -33.44
N THR A 413 18.21 8.14 -33.31
CA THR A 413 19.29 8.83 -32.58
C THR A 413 19.64 10.22 -33.13
N THR A 414 19.28 10.51 -34.36
CA THR A 414 19.46 11.81 -35.03
C THR A 414 18.19 12.64 -35.10
N TYR A 415 17.14 12.20 -34.41
CA TYR A 415 15.83 12.89 -34.42
C TYR A 415 15.57 13.60 -33.10
N ASP A 416 15.76 14.91 -33.04
CA ASP A 416 15.60 15.68 -31.81
C ASP A 416 14.13 15.77 -31.38
N GLN A 417 13.83 15.40 -30.15
CA GLN A 417 12.50 15.50 -29.59
C GLN A 417 12.00 16.96 -29.53
N GLU A 418 12.89 17.95 -29.47
CA GLU A 418 12.47 19.37 -29.45
C GLU A 418 11.79 19.80 -30.74
N TRP A 419 12.14 19.19 -31.89
CA TRP A 419 11.48 19.50 -33.16
C TRP A 419 10.01 19.08 -33.15
N LEU A 420 9.65 18.10 -32.35
CA LEU A 420 8.27 17.65 -32.15
C LEU A 420 7.37 18.71 -31.49
N GLN A 421 7.96 19.82 -30.99
CA GLN A 421 7.17 21.00 -30.55
C GLN A 421 6.41 21.65 -31.71
N THR A 422 6.82 21.40 -32.95
CA THR A 422 6.02 21.72 -34.16
C THR A 422 4.94 20.63 -34.35
N TYR A 423 4.11 20.43 -33.32
CA TYR A 423 3.11 19.36 -33.23
C TYR A 423 1.84 19.63 -34.06
N GLN A 424 1.62 20.86 -34.50
CA GLN A 424 0.45 21.26 -35.28
C GLN A 424 0.84 22.10 -36.50
N THR A 425 0.04 21.95 -37.56
CA THR A 425 0.12 22.81 -38.75
C THR A 425 -0.48 24.22 -38.48
N ALA A 426 -0.35 25.15 -39.43
CA ALA A 426 -0.96 26.46 -39.33
C ALA A 426 -2.48 26.42 -39.19
N ASP A 427 -3.14 25.41 -39.76
CA ASP A 427 -4.59 25.20 -39.67
C ASP A 427 -5.00 24.46 -38.39
N GLY A 428 -4.04 24.19 -37.49
CA GLY A 428 -4.28 23.51 -36.19
C GLY A 428 -4.45 22.02 -36.31
N GLU A 429 -4.11 21.40 -37.45
CA GLU A 429 -4.11 19.95 -37.65
C GLU A 429 -2.88 19.29 -37.03
N TYR A 430 -2.91 17.97 -36.84
CA TYR A 430 -1.75 17.19 -36.43
C TYR A 430 -0.61 17.32 -37.46
N SER A 431 0.57 17.67 -36.99
CA SER A 431 1.76 17.74 -37.83
C SER A 431 2.30 16.34 -38.10
N ASN A 432 2.36 15.96 -39.39
CA ASN A 432 2.82 14.66 -39.82
C ASN A 432 4.36 14.55 -39.73
N TRP A 433 4.85 14.02 -38.64
CA TRP A 433 6.29 13.86 -38.38
C TRP A 433 6.82 12.43 -38.67
N ASN A 434 5.91 11.43 -38.76
CA ASN A 434 6.25 10.01 -38.83
C ASN A 434 5.39 9.21 -39.82
N GLY A 435 4.85 9.85 -40.84
CA GLY A 435 4.00 9.19 -41.85
C GLY A 435 2.57 8.92 -41.36
N MET A 436 2.09 9.67 -40.34
CA MET A 436 0.80 9.42 -39.67
C MET A 436 0.71 8.04 -39.04
N ASP A 437 1.84 7.52 -38.54
CA ASP A 437 1.86 6.23 -37.84
C ASP A 437 0.86 6.23 -36.68
N PRO A 438 -0.17 5.40 -36.72
CA PRO A 438 -1.21 5.38 -35.69
C PRO A 438 -0.73 4.80 -34.36
N TYR A 439 0.48 4.25 -34.28
CA TYR A 439 1.03 3.63 -33.08
C TYR A 439 1.96 4.55 -32.28
N ASN A 440 2.42 5.68 -32.87
CA ASN A 440 3.34 6.62 -32.25
C ASN A 440 2.84 8.06 -32.43
N VAL A 441 2.08 8.56 -31.47
CA VAL A 441 1.58 9.94 -31.46
C VAL A 441 2.67 10.89 -30.95
N ASN A 442 2.76 12.09 -31.55
CA ASN A 442 3.68 13.13 -31.08
C ASN A 442 3.44 13.44 -29.60
N PRO A 443 4.47 13.31 -28.72
CA PRO A 443 4.34 13.59 -27.28
C PRO A 443 3.80 14.98 -26.95
N TYR A 444 4.18 16.01 -27.70
CA TYR A 444 3.70 17.38 -27.50
C TYR A 444 2.23 17.55 -27.91
N TRP A 445 1.78 16.87 -28.96
CA TRP A 445 0.36 16.82 -29.30
C TRP A 445 -0.46 16.20 -28.17
N ASP A 446 0.04 15.09 -27.58
CA ASP A 446 -0.65 14.41 -26.48
C ASP A 446 -0.77 15.29 -25.22
N ILE A 447 0.22 16.09 -24.89
CA ILE A 447 0.17 16.91 -23.67
C ILE A 447 -0.53 18.27 -23.86
N TYR A 448 -0.65 18.78 -25.13
CA TYR A 448 -1.24 20.09 -25.39
C TYR A 448 -2.62 20.03 -26.05
N LYS A 449 -2.87 19.09 -26.95
CA LYS A 449 -4.16 18.98 -27.69
C LYS A 449 -5.04 17.86 -27.15
N ASN A 450 -4.48 16.68 -26.90
CA ASN A 450 -5.16 15.63 -26.17
C ASN A 450 -5.14 15.97 -24.68
N PHE A 451 -6.04 15.39 -23.92
CA PHE A 451 -5.97 15.43 -22.48
C PHE A 451 -6.72 14.26 -21.87
N ASN A 452 -6.31 13.90 -20.66
CA ASN A 452 -7.17 13.16 -19.75
C ASN A 452 -7.31 13.89 -18.42
N LYS A 453 -8.43 13.66 -17.74
CA LYS A 453 -8.72 14.25 -16.43
C LYS A 453 -9.43 13.23 -15.57
N SER A 454 -9.06 13.16 -14.32
CA SER A 454 -9.82 12.38 -13.33
C SER A 454 -10.17 13.24 -12.14
N LYS A 455 -11.33 12.93 -11.54
CA LYS A 455 -11.79 13.52 -10.28
C LYS A 455 -12.24 12.40 -9.36
N LYS A 456 -11.82 12.46 -8.11
CA LYS A 456 -12.20 11.53 -7.05
C LYS A 456 -12.72 12.30 -5.85
N ASP A 457 -13.91 11.91 -5.39
CA ASP A 457 -14.50 12.32 -4.11
C ASP A 457 -14.74 11.06 -3.29
N LEU A 458 -13.96 10.89 -2.22
CA LEU A 458 -13.97 9.71 -1.38
C LEU A 458 -14.34 10.09 0.04
N PHE A 459 -15.42 9.50 0.57
CA PHE A 459 -15.81 9.56 1.97
C PHE A 459 -15.58 8.22 2.63
N ARG A 460 -14.82 8.20 3.71
CA ARG A 460 -14.63 7.04 4.58
C ARG A 460 -15.08 7.38 5.99
N MET A 461 -15.96 6.56 6.53
CA MET A 461 -16.52 6.73 7.87
C MET A 461 -16.31 5.46 8.66
N ASN A 462 -15.90 5.61 9.91
CA ASN A 462 -15.74 4.52 10.86
C ASN A 462 -16.35 4.93 12.20
N GLY A 463 -17.20 4.08 12.74
CA GLY A 463 -17.80 4.23 14.08
C GLY A 463 -17.58 2.96 14.88
N LYS A 464 -17.02 3.09 16.07
CA LYS A 464 -16.76 2.00 16.99
C LYS A 464 -17.34 2.32 18.36
N ALA A 465 -18.14 1.41 18.89
CA ALA A 465 -18.68 1.46 20.25
C ALA A 465 -18.22 0.23 21.02
N VAL A 466 -17.69 0.43 22.23
CA VAL A 466 -17.27 -0.64 23.13
C VAL A 466 -18.03 -0.49 24.43
N TRP A 467 -18.85 -1.47 24.76
CA TRP A 467 -19.57 -1.55 26.03
C TRP A 467 -18.81 -2.47 27.00
N ASN A 468 -18.22 -1.88 28.02
CA ASN A 468 -17.53 -2.55 29.12
C ASN A 468 -18.59 -3.04 30.15
N ILE A 469 -19.12 -4.25 29.94
CA ILE A 469 -20.20 -4.83 30.80
C ILE A 469 -19.68 -5.00 32.21
N ASP A 470 -18.56 -5.71 32.32
CA ASP A 470 -17.81 -5.89 33.55
C ASP A 470 -16.28 -5.90 33.23
N PRO A 471 -15.38 -6.08 34.22
CA PRO A 471 -13.93 -6.09 33.97
C PRO A 471 -13.47 -7.16 32.99
N HIS A 472 -14.23 -8.24 32.82
CA HIS A 472 -13.85 -9.40 32.00
C HIS A 472 -14.54 -9.44 30.65
N LEU A 473 -15.76 -8.88 30.53
CA LEU A 473 -16.59 -8.99 29.33
C LEU A 473 -16.84 -7.63 28.69
N LYS A 474 -16.51 -7.52 27.39
CA LYS A 474 -16.80 -6.35 26.57
C LYS A 474 -17.58 -6.76 25.32
N LEU A 475 -18.53 -5.93 24.93
CA LEU A 475 -19.16 -6.01 23.62
C LEU A 475 -18.70 -4.83 22.78
N GLN A 476 -18.26 -5.13 21.55
CA GLN A 476 -17.82 -4.13 20.60
C GLN A 476 -18.67 -4.20 19.33
N ALA A 477 -19.14 -3.07 18.85
CA ALA A 477 -19.74 -2.93 17.54
C ALA A 477 -18.90 -1.96 16.69
N THR A 478 -18.62 -2.32 15.44
CA THR A 478 -17.88 -1.49 14.49
C THR A 478 -18.69 -1.36 13.22
N LEU A 479 -18.90 -0.14 12.75
CA LEU A 479 -19.54 0.19 11.48
C LEU A 479 -18.56 0.96 10.62
N GLY A 480 -18.28 0.45 9.43
CA GLY A 480 -17.48 1.11 8.40
C GLY A 480 -18.29 1.36 7.13
N ALA A 481 -18.10 2.52 6.53
CA ALA A 481 -18.66 2.84 5.22
C ALA A 481 -17.62 3.58 4.38
N GLU A 482 -17.51 3.20 3.12
CA GLU A 482 -16.71 3.90 2.12
C GLU A 482 -17.58 4.20 0.91
N LEU A 483 -17.61 5.47 0.51
CA LEU A 483 -18.37 5.99 -0.62
C LEU A 483 -17.39 6.72 -1.54
N ASN A 484 -17.20 6.20 -2.75
CA ASN A 484 -16.24 6.72 -3.71
C ASN A 484 -16.94 7.07 -5.03
N TRP A 485 -16.83 8.32 -5.43
CA TRP A 485 -17.24 8.81 -6.75
C TRP A 485 -15.99 9.16 -7.52
N PHE A 486 -15.79 8.49 -8.64
CA PHE A 486 -14.63 8.71 -9.49
C PHE A 486 -15.10 8.92 -10.92
N THR A 487 -14.54 9.92 -11.60
CA THR A 487 -14.75 10.16 -13.02
C THR A 487 -13.43 10.24 -13.74
N PHE A 488 -13.41 9.75 -14.97
CA PHE A 488 -12.24 9.83 -15.85
C PHE A 488 -12.67 10.20 -17.25
N ASP A 489 -12.14 11.30 -17.77
CA ASP A 489 -12.31 11.80 -19.12
C ASP A 489 -11.04 11.54 -19.93
N ASP A 490 -11.14 10.93 -21.10
CA ASP A 490 -10.07 10.76 -22.07
C ASP A 490 -10.50 11.35 -23.41
N TYR A 491 -9.88 12.47 -23.77
CA TYR A 491 -10.15 13.21 -25.01
C TYR A 491 -9.00 13.06 -26.00
N LYS A 492 -9.35 12.72 -27.22
CA LYS A 492 -8.46 12.72 -28.38
C LYS A 492 -8.98 13.73 -29.38
N ALA A 493 -8.17 14.72 -29.68
CA ALA A 493 -8.50 15.76 -30.66
C ALA A 493 -8.63 15.15 -32.06
N PRO A 494 -9.46 15.76 -32.93
CA PRO A 494 -9.50 15.41 -34.35
C PRO A 494 -8.09 15.45 -34.97
N THR A 495 -7.87 14.67 -36.00
CA THR A 495 -6.60 14.48 -36.71
C THR A 495 -5.50 13.78 -35.90
N THR A 496 -5.74 13.40 -34.63
CA THR A 496 -4.84 12.50 -33.90
C THR A 496 -4.77 11.17 -34.64
N PRO A 497 -3.56 10.64 -34.98
CA PRO A 497 -3.43 9.36 -35.64
C PRO A 497 -4.14 8.20 -34.92
N GLY A 498 -5.04 7.51 -35.64
CA GLY A 498 -5.92 6.48 -35.10
C GLY A 498 -7.13 6.99 -34.32
N PHE A 499 -7.36 8.33 -34.36
CA PHE A 499 -8.57 9.02 -33.84
C PHE A 499 -8.90 10.25 -34.71
N GLU A 500 -8.82 10.09 -36.02
CA GLU A 500 -8.89 11.18 -37.00
C GLU A 500 -10.16 12.02 -36.87
N ALA A 501 -11.27 11.38 -36.52
CA ALA A 501 -12.56 12.04 -36.27
C ALA A 501 -12.73 12.54 -34.82
N GLY A 502 -11.72 12.41 -33.96
CA GLY A 502 -11.79 12.76 -32.55
C GLY A 502 -12.60 11.77 -31.70
N ARG A 503 -12.29 11.71 -30.40
CA ARG A 503 -12.99 10.87 -29.42
C ARG A 503 -13.04 11.52 -28.06
N LEU A 504 -14.15 11.38 -27.35
CA LEU A 504 -14.26 11.66 -25.93
C LEU A 504 -14.84 10.44 -25.22
N GLN A 505 -14.12 9.90 -24.24
CA GLN A 505 -14.62 8.86 -23.37
C GLN A 505 -14.76 9.41 -21.96
N ASN A 506 -15.96 9.33 -21.40
CA ASN A 506 -16.24 9.64 -20.00
C ASN A 506 -16.56 8.35 -19.27
N SER A 507 -15.81 8.04 -18.22
CA SER A 507 -16.03 6.88 -17.35
C SER A 507 -16.40 7.37 -15.96
N ALA A 508 -17.55 6.96 -15.45
CA ALA A 508 -18.05 7.30 -14.12
C ALA A 508 -18.19 6.05 -13.26
N PHE A 509 -17.56 6.06 -12.10
CA PHE A 509 -17.55 4.95 -11.14
C PHE A 509 -18.19 5.41 -9.83
N ARG A 510 -19.03 4.57 -9.25
CA ARG A 510 -19.67 4.78 -7.95
C ARG A 510 -19.48 3.53 -7.10
N ASN A 511 -18.49 3.55 -6.23
CA ASN A 511 -18.22 2.43 -5.35
C ASN A 511 -18.78 2.71 -3.96
N ARG A 512 -19.45 1.70 -3.38
CA ARG A 512 -20.01 1.74 -2.03
C ARG A 512 -19.64 0.47 -1.32
N MET A 513 -18.92 0.61 -0.23
CA MET A 513 -18.55 -0.50 0.65
C MET A 513 -19.14 -0.26 2.04
N TYR A 514 -19.66 -1.32 2.64
CA TYR A 514 -20.19 -1.33 4.01
C TYR A 514 -19.60 -2.53 4.75
N ASN A 515 -19.19 -2.30 5.98
CA ASN A 515 -18.70 -3.33 6.88
C ASN A 515 -19.35 -3.15 8.23
N PHE A 516 -20.03 -4.17 8.74
CA PHE A 516 -20.59 -4.20 10.07
C PHE A 516 -20.07 -5.39 10.83
N GLU A 517 -19.56 -5.18 12.04
CA GLU A 517 -18.94 -6.19 12.87
C GLU A 517 -19.39 -6.07 14.31
N VAL A 518 -19.67 -7.20 14.95
CA VAL A 518 -19.94 -7.29 16.38
C VAL A 518 -19.01 -8.31 16.99
N LEU A 519 -18.40 -7.96 18.14
CA LEU A 519 -17.46 -8.81 18.88
C LEU A 519 -17.90 -8.90 20.35
N ALA A 520 -17.87 -10.10 20.90
CA ALA A 520 -17.83 -10.34 22.34
C ALA A 520 -16.38 -10.69 22.71
N LEU A 521 -15.80 -9.93 23.62
CA LEU A 521 -14.41 -10.06 24.07
C LEU A 521 -14.42 -10.41 25.57
N TYR A 522 -13.92 -11.58 25.89
CA TYR A 522 -13.77 -12.06 27.27
C TYR A 522 -12.30 -12.19 27.62
N ASN A 523 -11.88 -11.67 28.76
CA ASN A 523 -10.54 -11.83 29.30
C ASN A 523 -10.59 -12.12 30.79
N ASN A 524 -9.76 -13.04 31.24
CA ASN A 524 -9.63 -13.36 32.66
C ASN A 524 -8.23 -13.90 32.97
N HIS A 525 -7.88 -13.82 34.26
CA HIS A 525 -6.62 -14.32 34.78
C HIS A 525 -6.91 -15.25 35.98
N TRP A 526 -6.42 -16.50 35.89
CA TRP A 526 -6.61 -17.51 36.94
C TRP A 526 -5.26 -18.08 37.36
N GLY A 527 -4.73 -17.63 38.47
CA GLY A 527 -3.43 -18.08 38.99
C GLY A 527 -2.32 -17.78 37.97
N ASP A 528 -1.70 -18.79 37.38
CA ASP A 528 -0.64 -18.66 36.36
C ASP A 528 -1.17 -18.58 34.91
N PHE A 529 -2.51 -18.62 34.71
CA PHE A 529 -3.13 -18.69 33.40
C PHE A 529 -3.83 -17.39 33.01
N ASP A 530 -3.48 -16.89 31.82
CA ASP A 530 -4.21 -15.83 31.13
C ASP A 530 -5.14 -16.47 30.11
N PHE A 531 -6.42 -16.09 30.12
CA PHE A 531 -7.42 -16.61 29.19
C PHE A 531 -8.10 -15.46 28.46
N ASN A 532 -8.07 -15.50 27.12
CA ASN A 532 -8.77 -14.54 26.27
C ASN A 532 -9.64 -15.31 25.27
N ALA A 533 -10.90 -14.92 25.13
CA ALA A 533 -11.80 -15.47 24.13
C ALA A 533 -12.46 -14.33 23.35
N THR A 534 -12.65 -14.58 22.06
CA THR A 534 -13.35 -13.66 21.14
C THR A 534 -14.37 -14.45 20.36
N LEU A 535 -15.60 -13.93 20.30
CA LEU A 535 -16.64 -14.43 19.40
C LEU A 535 -17.13 -13.25 18.57
N GLY A 536 -17.23 -13.43 17.26
CA GLY A 536 -17.57 -12.34 16.35
C GLY A 536 -18.44 -12.74 15.17
N GLY A 537 -19.14 -11.74 14.63
CA GLY A 537 -19.87 -11.83 13.38
C GLY A 537 -19.62 -10.58 12.55
N ASN A 538 -19.51 -10.75 11.24
CA ASN A 538 -19.25 -9.66 10.29
C ASN A 538 -20.12 -9.79 9.05
N VAL A 539 -20.59 -8.66 8.55
CA VAL A 539 -21.24 -8.53 7.23
C VAL A 539 -20.46 -7.50 6.43
N TYR A 540 -19.93 -7.95 5.30
CA TYR A 540 -19.24 -7.10 4.33
C TYR A 540 -20.01 -7.05 3.03
N LYS A 541 -20.24 -5.85 2.49
CA LYS A 541 -21.00 -5.63 1.26
C LYS A 541 -20.35 -4.59 0.38
N VAL A 542 -20.21 -4.92 -0.91
CA VAL A 542 -19.71 -4.01 -1.96
C VAL A 542 -20.77 -3.88 -3.04
N ASN A 543 -20.97 -2.68 -3.54
CA ASN A 543 -21.85 -2.38 -4.66
C ASN A 543 -21.19 -1.29 -5.52
N ASN A 544 -20.61 -1.71 -6.63
CA ASN A 544 -19.94 -0.82 -7.57
C ASN A 544 -20.77 -0.68 -8.83
N GLN A 545 -20.88 0.52 -9.33
CA GLN A 545 -21.57 0.87 -10.57
C GLN A 545 -20.60 1.63 -11.46
N THR A 546 -20.56 1.26 -12.73
CA THR A 546 -19.75 1.92 -13.75
C THR A 546 -20.63 2.35 -14.91
N THR A 547 -20.35 3.50 -15.46
CA THR A 547 -20.96 3.95 -16.72
C THR A 547 -19.83 4.47 -17.60
N VAL A 548 -19.61 3.85 -18.75
CA VAL A 548 -18.66 4.32 -19.76
C VAL A 548 -19.45 4.88 -20.92
N THR A 549 -19.25 6.18 -21.18
CA THR A 549 -19.83 6.90 -22.33
C THR A 549 -18.71 7.21 -23.30
N THR A 550 -18.81 6.70 -24.52
CA THR A 550 -17.88 6.98 -25.61
C THR A 550 -18.58 7.77 -26.69
N ALA A 551 -18.01 8.93 -27.03
CA ALA A 551 -18.46 9.81 -28.09
C ALA A 551 -17.41 9.88 -29.20
N GLN A 552 -17.81 9.69 -30.46
CA GLN A 552 -16.95 9.65 -31.63
C GLN A 552 -17.53 10.52 -32.75
N ASP A 553 -16.71 10.82 -33.73
CA ASP A 553 -17.04 11.69 -34.87
C ASP A 553 -17.45 13.10 -34.43
N MET A 554 -16.41 13.89 -34.13
CA MET A 554 -16.57 15.28 -33.63
C MET A 554 -17.04 16.23 -34.72
N LYS A 555 -18.24 16.80 -34.57
CA LYS A 555 -18.84 17.78 -35.47
C LYS A 555 -18.54 19.21 -35.13
N ILE A 556 -18.23 19.54 -33.86
CA ILE A 556 -17.83 20.89 -33.42
C ILE A 556 -16.42 20.79 -32.89
N ARG A 557 -15.48 21.24 -33.69
CA ARG A 557 -14.04 21.09 -33.39
C ARG A 557 -13.65 21.91 -32.16
N ASP A 558 -12.66 21.42 -31.41
CA ASP A 558 -12.07 22.04 -30.21
C ASP A 558 -13.05 22.30 -29.05
N VAL A 559 -14.25 21.73 -29.11
CA VAL A 559 -15.24 21.74 -28.02
C VAL A 559 -15.44 20.33 -27.47
N PRO A 560 -14.65 19.87 -26.49
CA PRO A 560 -14.71 18.51 -25.96
C PRO A 560 -15.91 18.29 -25.04
N SER A 561 -17.11 18.34 -25.62
CA SER A 561 -18.40 18.07 -24.97
C SER A 561 -19.09 16.94 -25.69
N LEU A 562 -19.81 16.08 -24.96
CA LEU A 562 -20.57 14.98 -25.56
C LEU A 562 -21.52 15.44 -26.69
N THR A 563 -22.09 16.64 -26.55
CA THR A 563 -22.98 17.23 -27.56
C THR A 563 -22.26 17.62 -28.86
N SER A 564 -20.93 17.67 -28.85
CA SER A 564 -20.11 18.02 -30.03
C SER A 564 -19.77 16.82 -30.91
N PHE A 565 -20.32 15.64 -30.64
CA PHE A 565 -20.09 14.42 -31.39
C PHE A 565 -21.38 13.90 -32.04
N ASN A 566 -21.23 13.15 -33.13
CA ASN A 566 -22.34 12.57 -33.87
C ASN A 566 -22.76 11.22 -33.26
N GLU A 567 -21.79 10.42 -32.80
CA GLU A 567 -22.02 9.07 -32.27
C GLU A 567 -21.76 9.04 -30.78
N ILE A 568 -22.72 8.54 -30.01
CA ILE A 568 -22.58 8.35 -28.56
C ILE A 568 -23.02 6.96 -28.19
N SER A 569 -22.17 6.22 -27.52
CA SER A 569 -22.48 4.91 -26.93
C SER A 569 -22.32 4.94 -25.41
N VAL A 570 -23.22 4.21 -24.70
CA VAL A 570 -23.20 4.14 -23.24
C VAL A 570 -23.20 2.67 -22.82
N VAL A 571 -22.21 2.27 -22.03
CA VAL A 571 -22.06 0.92 -21.49
C VAL A 571 -22.13 0.98 -19.96
N PRO A 572 -23.22 0.46 -19.36
CA PRO A 572 -23.32 0.33 -17.91
C PRO A 572 -22.63 -0.96 -17.44
N GLY A 573 -22.04 -0.90 -16.24
CA GLY A 573 -21.50 -2.04 -15.53
C GLY A 573 -21.95 -2.08 -14.08
N SER A 574 -21.96 -3.26 -13.46
CA SER A 574 -22.23 -3.40 -12.04
C SER A 574 -21.45 -4.57 -11.44
N TYR A 575 -21.00 -4.38 -10.20
CA TYR A 575 -20.31 -5.39 -9.41
C TYR A 575 -20.93 -5.40 -8.02
N ARG A 576 -21.46 -6.54 -7.58
CA ARG A 576 -22.09 -6.69 -6.26
C ARG A 576 -21.58 -7.94 -5.57
N LYS A 577 -21.09 -7.77 -4.35
CA LYS A 577 -20.56 -8.87 -3.54
C LYS A 577 -20.98 -8.69 -2.08
N GLN A 578 -21.33 -9.80 -1.43
CA GLN A 578 -21.58 -9.85 0.01
C GLN A 578 -20.91 -11.07 0.61
N ILE A 579 -20.30 -10.88 1.79
CA ILE A 579 -19.73 -11.95 2.59
C ILE A 579 -20.30 -11.83 4.00
N ASN A 580 -20.89 -12.91 4.50
CA ASN A 580 -21.35 -13.04 5.88
C ASN A 580 -20.39 -13.97 6.62
N SER A 581 -20.01 -13.61 7.84
CA SER A 581 -18.95 -14.34 8.56
C SER A 581 -19.31 -14.53 10.03
N VAL A 582 -18.92 -15.70 10.57
CA VAL A 582 -18.94 -15.98 12.01
C VAL A 582 -17.59 -16.57 12.38
N TYR A 583 -17.02 -16.13 13.49
CA TYR A 583 -15.68 -16.58 13.91
C TYR A 583 -15.51 -16.53 15.41
N GLY A 584 -14.59 -17.35 15.89
CA GLY A 584 -14.17 -17.41 17.26
C GLY A 584 -12.67 -17.60 17.40
N ALA A 585 -12.11 -17.06 18.47
CA ALA A 585 -10.70 -17.23 18.82
C ALA A 585 -10.55 -17.43 20.33
N VAL A 586 -9.62 -18.28 20.72
CA VAL A 586 -9.23 -18.51 22.13
C VAL A 586 -7.72 -18.41 22.21
N ASN A 587 -7.22 -17.68 23.20
CA ASN A 587 -5.83 -17.58 23.56
C ASN A 587 -5.66 -17.96 25.03
N VAL A 588 -4.70 -18.85 25.30
CA VAL A 588 -4.33 -19.27 26.66
C VAL A 588 -2.85 -18.99 26.85
N GLY A 589 -2.52 -18.19 27.86
CA GLY A 589 -1.17 -17.92 28.33
C GLY A 589 -0.89 -18.69 29.61
N TRP A 590 0.33 -19.21 29.79
CA TRP A 590 0.78 -19.85 31.02
C TRP A 590 2.11 -19.25 31.47
N LYS A 591 2.12 -18.72 32.69
CA LYS A 591 3.29 -18.09 33.34
C LYS A 591 4.01 -17.05 32.51
N HIS A 592 3.30 -16.33 31.63
CA HIS A 592 3.86 -15.40 30.65
C HIS A 592 4.96 -16.00 29.74
N MET A 593 5.05 -17.33 29.71
CA MET A 593 6.11 -18.09 29.02
C MET A 593 5.58 -18.86 27.81
N LEU A 594 4.44 -19.54 27.97
CA LEU A 594 3.83 -20.33 26.91
C LEU A 594 2.46 -19.75 26.54
N TYR A 595 2.23 -19.53 25.28
CA TYR A 595 0.96 -19.04 24.76
C TYR A 595 0.48 -19.92 23.61
N LEU A 596 -0.79 -20.27 23.61
CA LEU A 596 -1.46 -21.05 22.59
C LEU A 596 -2.68 -20.29 22.08
N ASP A 597 -2.80 -20.18 20.77
CA ASP A 597 -3.93 -19.57 20.09
C ASP A 597 -4.64 -20.59 19.20
N ALA A 598 -5.95 -20.58 19.21
CA ALA A 598 -6.79 -21.30 18.25
C ALA A 598 -7.86 -20.37 17.70
N THR A 599 -8.04 -20.40 16.39
CA THR A 599 -9.12 -19.63 15.73
C THR A 599 -9.91 -20.52 14.77
N LEU A 600 -11.19 -20.24 14.65
CA LEU A 600 -12.08 -20.87 13.69
C LEU A 600 -12.94 -19.77 13.06
N ARG A 601 -13.01 -19.74 11.72
CA ARG A 601 -13.85 -18.81 10.99
C ARG A 601 -14.63 -19.53 9.89
N GLY A 602 -15.90 -19.17 9.71
CA GLY A 602 -16.74 -19.55 8.59
C GLY A 602 -17.17 -18.31 7.83
N ASP A 603 -16.94 -18.31 6.51
CA ASP A 603 -17.40 -17.27 5.58
C ASP A 603 -18.41 -17.85 4.61
N GLN A 604 -19.46 -17.09 4.30
CA GLN A 604 -20.43 -17.36 3.27
C GLN A 604 -20.35 -16.24 2.22
N SER A 605 -19.91 -16.61 1.01
CA SER A 605 -19.76 -15.65 -0.10
C SER A 605 -20.88 -15.77 -1.12
N SER A 606 -21.39 -14.62 -1.58
CA SER A 606 -22.40 -14.54 -2.65
C SER A 606 -21.85 -14.86 -4.04
N THR A 607 -20.54 -15.02 -4.21
CA THR A 607 -19.89 -15.26 -5.51
C THR A 607 -19.73 -16.73 -5.83
N LEU A 608 -19.98 -17.62 -4.87
CA LEU A 608 -19.88 -19.05 -4.99
C LEU A 608 -21.28 -19.71 -5.02
N PRO A 609 -21.41 -20.90 -5.62
CA PRO A 609 -22.70 -21.60 -5.71
C PRO A 609 -23.20 -22.03 -4.33
N THR A 610 -24.51 -22.05 -4.11
CA THR A 610 -25.16 -22.31 -2.82
C THR A 610 -24.68 -23.60 -2.13
N GLY A 611 -24.27 -24.61 -2.87
CA GLY A 611 -23.70 -25.85 -2.33
C GLY A 611 -22.24 -25.73 -1.84
N ASN A 612 -21.50 -24.69 -2.27
CA ASN A 612 -20.08 -24.48 -1.98
C ASN A 612 -19.76 -23.07 -1.47
N ASN A 613 -20.76 -22.26 -1.13
CA ASN A 613 -20.58 -20.85 -0.76
C ASN A 613 -20.16 -20.62 0.70
N MET A 614 -20.24 -21.67 1.52
CA MET A 614 -19.77 -21.64 2.90
C MET A 614 -18.47 -22.45 3.04
N TYR A 615 -17.46 -21.83 3.59
CA TYR A 615 -16.16 -22.46 3.82
C TYR A 615 -15.62 -22.06 5.18
N VAL A 616 -15.00 -23.05 5.84
CA VAL A 616 -14.52 -22.94 7.20
C VAL A 616 -13.01 -23.15 7.21
N TYR A 617 -12.31 -22.35 7.98
CA TYR A 617 -10.88 -22.44 8.10
C TYR A 617 -10.39 -22.24 9.54
N PRO A 618 -9.62 -23.24 10.04
CA PRO A 618 -8.96 -23.18 11.34
C PRO A 618 -7.59 -22.53 11.26
N SER A 619 -7.13 -22.02 12.40
CA SER A 619 -5.75 -21.60 12.61
C SER A 619 -5.31 -21.96 14.03
N PHE A 620 -4.07 -22.42 14.17
CA PHE A 620 -3.43 -22.71 15.45
C PHE A 620 -2.07 -22.06 15.48
N SER A 621 -1.71 -21.44 16.61
CA SER A 621 -0.38 -20.91 16.80
C SER A 621 0.09 -21.06 18.24
N GLY A 622 1.41 -21.13 18.44
CA GLY A 622 2.03 -21.20 19.74
C GLY A 622 3.29 -20.33 19.82
N SER A 623 3.49 -19.73 20.98
CA SER A 623 4.65 -18.93 21.33
C SER A 623 5.26 -19.41 22.62
N PHE A 624 6.58 -19.63 22.63
CA PHE A 624 7.35 -20.06 23.78
C PHE A 624 8.48 -19.07 24.06
N VAL A 625 8.35 -18.30 25.13
CA VAL A 625 9.35 -17.35 25.62
C VAL A 625 10.33 -18.08 26.52
N PHE A 626 11.33 -18.72 25.92
CA PHE A 626 12.28 -19.56 26.63
C PHE A 626 13.27 -18.77 27.51
N SER A 627 13.43 -17.48 27.26
CA SER A 627 14.26 -16.60 28.11
C SER A 627 13.74 -16.52 29.55
N GLU A 628 12.46 -16.75 29.80
CA GLU A 628 11.88 -16.80 31.14
C GLU A 628 12.44 -18.01 31.95
N LEU A 629 12.87 -19.07 31.26
CA LEU A 629 13.51 -20.22 31.92
C LEU A 629 15.01 -20.05 32.13
N THR A 630 15.69 -19.43 31.13
CA THR A 630 17.15 -19.45 31.07
C THR A 630 17.79 -18.39 31.95
N LYS A 631 17.08 -17.28 32.26
CA LYS A 631 17.53 -16.15 33.09
C LYS A 631 18.95 -15.68 32.78
N LEU A 632 19.33 -15.67 31.48
CA LEU A 632 20.66 -15.23 31.00
C LEU A 632 20.91 -13.72 31.15
N GLY A 633 20.01 -13.00 31.84
CA GLY A 633 20.15 -11.58 32.16
C GLY A 633 20.37 -10.71 30.96
N ASP A 634 21.32 -9.79 31.06
CA ASP A 634 21.60 -8.77 30.05
C ASP A 634 22.16 -9.33 28.73
N LEU A 635 22.70 -10.57 28.73
CA LEU A 635 23.25 -11.19 27.52
C LEU A 635 22.13 -11.60 26.55
N LEU A 636 21.07 -12.24 27.05
CA LEU A 636 19.90 -12.65 26.30
C LEU A 636 18.62 -12.28 27.07
N PRO A 637 18.26 -10.99 27.13
CA PRO A 637 17.10 -10.54 27.87
C PRO A 637 15.77 -11.05 27.28
N TYR A 638 15.77 -11.48 26.01
CA TYR A 638 14.59 -11.99 25.34
C TYR A 638 14.93 -13.04 24.30
N GLY A 639 14.24 -14.18 24.40
CA GLY A 639 14.30 -15.27 23.44
C GLY A 639 12.94 -15.95 23.32
N LYS A 640 12.41 -16.01 22.09
CA LYS A 640 11.08 -16.56 21.78
C LYS A 640 11.15 -17.48 20.56
N LEU A 641 10.55 -18.64 20.68
CA LEU A 641 10.20 -19.51 19.57
C LEU A 641 8.72 -19.35 19.24
N ARG A 642 8.37 -19.34 17.98
CA ARG A 642 6.97 -19.32 17.52
C ARG A 642 6.73 -20.32 16.41
N MET A 643 5.53 -20.87 16.39
CA MET A 643 5.07 -21.79 15.35
C MET A 643 3.59 -21.56 15.09
N SER A 644 3.21 -21.58 13.83
CA SER A 644 1.81 -21.49 13.44
C SER A 644 1.48 -22.38 12.25
N TRP A 645 0.21 -22.80 12.21
CA TRP A 645 -0.42 -23.45 11.08
C TRP A 645 -1.80 -22.84 10.89
N ALA A 646 -2.13 -22.54 9.64
CA ALA A 646 -3.43 -22.01 9.30
C ALA A 646 -3.89 -22.46 7.92
N GLN A 647 -5.20 -22.51 7.76
CA GLN A 647 -5.87 -22.68 6.50
C GLN A 647 -6.72 -21.44 6.24
N VAL A 648 -6.70 -20.90 5.03
CA VAL A 648 -7.62 -19.83 4.58
C VAL A 648 -8.18 -20.21 3.22
N GLY A 649 -9.42 -19.76 2.95
CA GLY A 649 -10.03 -19.88 1.65
C GLY A 649 -10.06 -18.52 0.96
N SER A 650 -10.20 -18.52 -0.37
CA SER A 650 -10.48 -17.33 -1.17
C SER A 650 -11.64 -17.61 -2.10
N ASP A 651 -12.50 -16.63 -2.31
CA ASP A 651 -13.59 -16.69 -3.26
C ASP A 651 -13.19 -16.07 -4.62
N THR A 652 -14.15 -15.80 -5.49
CA THR A 652 -13.94 -15.24 -6.83
C THR A 652 -14.75 -13.96 -7.03
N ASP A 653 -14.62 -13.38 -8.21
CA ASP A 653 -15.47 -12.28 -8.65
C ASP A 653 -16.94 -12.75 -8.87
N PRO A 654 -17.92 -11.86 -8.74
CA PRO A 654 -19.33 -12.21 -8.98
C PRO A 654 -19.60 -12.51 -10.45
N TYR A 655 -20.77 -13.15 -10.68
CA TYR A 655 -21.35 -13.42 -12.01
C TYR A 655 -20.63 -14.48 -12.86
N GLN A 656 -19.88 -15.39 -12.21
CA GLN A 656 -19.14 -16.45 -12.92
C GLN A 656 -19.81 -17.82 -12.90
N LEU A 657 -21.06 -17.92 -12.40
CA LEU A 657 -21.72 -19.20 -12.18
C LEU A 657 -22.70 -19.60 -13.30
N GLY A 658 -23.09 -18.68 -14.16
CA GLY A 658 -24.10 -18.93 -15.18
C GLY A 658 -23.91 -18.11 -16.45
N LEU A 659 -24.35 -18.64 -17.55
CA LEU A 659 -24.39 -17.95 -18.83
C LEU A 659 -25.53 -16.93 -18.84
N VAL A 660 -25.30 -15.79 -19.45
CA VAL A 660 -26.28 -14.73 -19.66
C VAL A 660 -26.23 -14.25 -21.12
N TYR A 661 -27.33 -13.71 -21.58
CA TYR A 661 -27.35 -13.03 -22.88
C TYR A 661 -26.78 -11.63 -22.74
N THR A 662 -25.79 -11.34 -23.53
CA THR A 662 -25.22 -10.00 -23.69
C THR A 662 -25.97 -9.28 -24.80
N LYS A 663 -26.40 -8.03 -24.53
CA LYS A 663 -27.03 -7.19 -25.52
C LYS A 663 -25.99 -6.68 -26.51
N SER A 664 -26.23 -6.92 -27.81
CA SER A 664 -25.37 -6.34 -28.86
C SER A 664 -25.47 -4.81 -28.87
N LYS A 665 -24.32 -4.14 -29.08
CA LYS A 665 -24.30 -2.71 -29.38
C LYS A 665 -24.94 -2.36 -30.74
N TYR A 666 -25.01 -3.33 -31.65
CA TYR A 666 -25.68 -3.18 -32.92
C TYR A 666 -27.14 -3.59 -32.77
N ALA A 667 -28.06 -2.74 -33.21
CA ALA A 667 -29.46 -3.03 -33.24
C ALA A 667 -29.94 -3.18 -34.71
N TYR A 668 -30.81 -4.12 -34.96
CA TYR A 668 -31.60 -4.13 -36.20
C TYR A 668 -32.87 -3.29 -35.96
N PRO A 669 -33.30 -2.46 -36.90
CA PRO A 669 -34.49 -1.62 -36.70
C PRO A 669 -35.67 -2.40 -36.10
N GLY A 670 -36.10 -1.99 -34.91
CA GLY A 670 -37.21 -2.64 -34.19
C GLY A 670 -36.87 -3.88 -33.36
N TYR A 671 -35.61 -4.34 -33.35
CA TYR A 671 -35.22 -5.55 -32.63
C TYR A 671 -33.94 -5.33 -31.78
N THR A 672 -33.96 -5.89 -30.60
CA THR A 672 -32.75 -6.01 -29.77
C THR A 672 -32.08 -7.34 -30.06
N ILE A 673 -30.82 -7.31 -30.48
CA ILE A 673 -30.01 -8.51 -30.70
C ILE A 673 -29.30 -8.86 -29.40
N GLY A 674 -29.53 -10.08 -28.91
CA GLY A 674 -28.77 -10.66 -27.80
C GLY A 674 -27.91 -11.82 -28.30
N TYR A 675 -26.76 -12.00 -27.71
CA TYR A 675 -25.87 -13.11 -27.98
C TYR A 675 -25.32 -13.67 -26.68
N ILE A 676 -24.89 -14.92 -26.68
CA ILE A 676 -24.15 -15.52 -25.58
C ILE A 676 -22.68 -15.17 -25.81
N ASP A 677 -22.05 -14.52 -24.82
CA ASP A 677 -20.64 -14.26 -24.86
C ASP A 677 -19.87 -15.60 -24.81
N ASN A 678 -19.07 -15.85 -25.81
CA ASN A 678 -18.25 -17.06 -25.96
C ASN A 678 -16.88 -16.96 -25.29
N GLY A 679 -16.65 -15.96 -24.46
CA GLY A 679 -15.36 -15.78 -23.79
C GLY A 679 -15.04 -16.95 -22.87
N THR A 680 -15.87 -17.23 -21.89
CA THR A 680 -15.60 -18.25 -20.87
C THR A 680 -16.84 -19.08 -20.53
N ILE A 681 -16.72 -20.41 -20.56
CA ILE A 681 -17.74 -21.32 -20.01
C ILE A 681 -17.72 -21.17 -18.48
N PRO A 682 -18.81 -20.72 -17.83
CA PRO A 682 -18.91 -20.65 -16.38
C PRO A 682 -18.94 -22.04 -15.75
N ASN A 683 -18.61 -22.09 -14.46
CA ASN A 683 -18.67 -23.34 -13.70
C ASN A 683 -19.67 -23.21 -12.53
N LYS A 684 -20.77 -23.92 -12.61
CA LYS A 684 -21.81 -23.96 -11.57
C LYS A 684 -21.39 -24.66 -10.27
N ASP A 685 -20.28 -25.41 -10.28
CA ASP A 685 -19.80 -26.21 -9.16
C ASP A 685 -18.48 -25.65 -8.58
N LEU A 686 -18.20 -24.36 -8.78
CA LEU A 686 -17.01 -23.70 -8.27
C LEU A 686 -16.83 -23.89 -6.75
N LYS A 687 -15.61 -24.16 -6.36
CA LYS A 687 -15.15 -24.27 -4.98
C LYS A 687 -14.21 -23.12 -4.64
N PRO A 688 -14.12 -22.70 -3.36
CA PRO A 688 -13.13 -21.72 -2.95
C PRO A 688 -11.71 -22.26 -3.13
N THR A 689 -10.79 -21.36 -3.46
CA THR A 689 -9.35 -21.62 -3.36
C THR A 689 -8.98 -21.91 -1.92
N LYS A 690 -7.97 -22.76 -1.68
CA LYS A 690 -7.56 -23.20 -0.36
C LYS A 690 -6.05 -23.08 -0.16
N THR A 691 -5.64 -22.24 0.77
CA THR A 691 -4.23 -22.02 1.14
C THR A 691 -3.94 -22.60 2.52
N ASN A 692 -2.97 -23.51 2.61
CA ASN A 692 -2.42 -24.03 3.85
C ASN A 692 -1.05 -23.39 4.08
N SER A 693 -0.79 -22.93 5.28
CA SER A 693 0.47 -22.30 5.66
C SER A 693 1.02 -22.87 6.95
N VAL A 694 2.33 -23.08 6.98
CA VAL A 694 3.12 -23.34 8.19
C VAL A 694 4.16 -22.25 8.30
N GLU A 695 4.36 -21.74 9.51
CA GLU A 695 5.38 -20.75 9.83
C GLU A 695 6.12 -21.16 11.11
N MET A 696 7.43 -20.96 11.12
CA MET A 696 8.30 -21.11 12.29
C MET A 696 9.17 -19.87 12.41
N GLY A 697 9.33 -19.34 13.62
CA GLY A 697 10.14 -18.15 13.86
C GLY A 697 10.91 -18.21 15.16
N LEU A 698 12.04 -17.50 15.15
CA LEU A 698 12.93 -17.29 16.29
C LEU A 698 13.17 -15.79 16.45
N GLU A 699 12.81 -15.25 17.61
CA GLU A 699 13.03 -13.84 17.95
C GLU A 699 13.99 -13.77 19.15
N LEU A 700 15.09 -13.04 18.98
CA LEU A 700 16.15 -12.90 19.97
C LEU A 700 16.49 -11.42 20.18
N LYS A 701 16.73 -11.02 21.44
CA LYS A 701 17.32 -9.73 21.76
C LYS A 701 18.54 -9.96 22.63
N PHE A 702 19.64 -9.30 22.31
CA PHE A 702 20.94 -9.44 22.98
C PHE A 702 21.42 -8.08 23.53
N LEU A 703 22.38 -8.15 24.48
CA LEU A 703 23.15 -7.02 24.98
C LEU A 703 22.25 -5.85 25.41
N LYS A 704 21.34 -6.09 26.35
CA LYS A 704 20.35 -5.09 26.81
C LYS A 704 19.49 -4.52 25.67
N ASN A 705 19.02 -5.38 24.77
CA ASN A 705 18.22 -5.04 23.57
C ASN A 705 18.95 -4.18 22.52
N ARG A 706 20.31 -4.11 22.56
CA ARG A 706 21.06 -3.39 21.51
C ARG A 706 21.08 -4.13 20.17
N ILE A 707 20.90 -5.44 20.18
CA ILE A 707 20.83 -6.27 18.99
C ILE A 707 19.53 -7.07 19.05
N GLY A 708 18.68 -6.93 18.05
CA GLY A 708 17.47 -7.71 17.85
C GLY A 708 17.57 -8.52 16.57
N LEU A 709 17.23 -9.79 16.61
CA LEU A 709 17.16 -10.68 15.45
C LEU A 709 15.79 -11.34 15.43
N ASP A 710 15.09 -11.21 14.29
CA ASP A 710 13.90 -12.00 13.98
C ASP A 710 14.19 -12.82 12.72
N PHE A 711 14.08 -14.15 12.86
CA PHE A 711 14.22 -15.11 11.79
C PHE A 711 12.89 -15.84 11.60
N THR A 712 12.40 -15.92 10.37
CA THR A 712 11.19 -16.64 10.03
C THR A 712 11.42 -17.55 8.82
N TYR A 713 10.96 -18.79 8.93
CA TYR A 713 10.78 -19.72 7.82
C TYR A 713 9.29 -19.96 7.63
N TYR A 714 8.83 -19.96 6.37
CA TYR A 714 7.44 -20.24 6.02
C TYR A 714 7.31 -21.15 4.80
N SER A 715 6.20 -21.87 4.75
CA SER A 715 5.76 -22.66 3.60
C SER A 715 4.25 -22.54 3.43
N GLN A 716 3.82 -22.13 2.25
CA GLN A 716 2.42 -21.95 1.89
C GLN A 716 2.11 -22.74 0.63
N ILE A 717 0.99 -23.47 0.63
CA ILE A 717 0.52 -24.24 -0.51
C ILE A 717 -0.93 -23.85 -0.79
N SER A 718 -1.15 -23.30 -1.96
CA SER A 718 -2.48 -22.94 -2.46
C SER A 718 -2.95 -23.92 -3.51
N LYS A 719 -4.18 -24.43 -3.36
CA LYS A 719 -4.82 -25.43 -4.22
C LYS A 719 -6.20 -24.97 -4.68
N ASN A 720 -6.76 -25.69 -5.65
CA ASN A 720 -8.08 -25.39 -6.20
C ASN A 720 -8.16 -23.96 -6.74
N GLN A 721 -7.14 -23.53 -7.46
CA GLN A 721 -7.12 -22.21 -8.08
C GLN A 721 -8.32 -22.06 -9.00
N ILE A 722 -8.98 -20.91 -8.97
CA ILE A 722 -10.09 -20.59 -9.88
C ILE A 722 -9.46 -19.91 -11.09
N MET A 723 -9.49 -20.59 -12.24
CA MET A 723 -8.80 -20.10 -13.44
C MET A 723 -9.55 -20.45 -14.72
N GLY A 724 -9.46 -19.58 -15.71
CA GLY A 724 -9.98 -19.80 -17.06
C GLY A 724 -8.95 -20.49 -17.93
N MET A 725 -9.04 -21.82 -18.03
CA MET A 725 -8.16 -22.58 -18.94
C MET A 725 -8.64 -22.48 -20.36
N ALA A 726 -7.70 -22.41 -21.32
CA ALA A 726 -8.00 -22.40 -22.73
C ALA A 726 -8.87 -23.62 -23.11
N SER A 727 -9.85 -23.40 -23.97
CA SER A 727 -10.76 -24.44 -24.47
C SER A 727 -10.63 -24.56 -25.97
N SER A 728 -10.85 -25.75 -26.51
CA SER A 728 -10.89 -25.91 -27.96
C SER A 728 -11.99 -25.01 -28.56
N TRP A 729 -11.68 -24.29 -29.59
CA TRP A 729 -12.61 -23.39 -30.31
C TRP A 729 -13.83 -24.14 -30.89
N THR A 730 -13.72 -25.46 -31.05
CA THR A 730 -14.84 -26.30 -31.46
C THR A 730 -15.95 -26.39 -30.41
N THR A 731 -15.68 -26.04 -29.15
CA THR A 731 -16.68 -25.90 -28.08
C THR A 731 -17.53 -24.65 -28.23
N GLY A 732 -17.14 -23.70 -29.08
CA GLY A 732 -17.74 -22.38 -29.18
C GLY A 732 -17.29 -21.37 -28.10
N TYR A 733 -16.31 -21.74 -27.28
CA TYR A 733 -15.78 -20.88 -26.19
C TYR A 733 -14.24 -20.86 -26.22
N ASN A 734 -13.67 -19.72 -25.80
CA ASN A 734 -12.22 -19.54 -25.72
C ASN A 734 -11.64 -20.17 -24.45
N TYR A 735 -12.37 -20.10 -23.33
CA TYR A 735 -11.93 -20.56 -22.03
C TYR A 735 -13.00 -21.37 -21.31
N ARG A 736 -12.58 -22.21 -20.36
CA ARG A 736 -13.45 -22.88 -19.37
C ARG A 736 -12.99 -22.52 -17.96
N LEU A 737 -13.92 -22.13 -17.08
CA LEU A 737 -13.63 -21.83 -15.69
C LEU A 737 -13.56 -23.11 -14.87
N ILE A 738 -12.44 -23.36 -14.21
CA ILE A 738 -12.24 -24.61 -13.43
C ILE A 738 -11.58 -24.31 -12.08
N ASN A 739 -11.70 -25.28 -11.16
CA ASN A 739 -10.87 -25.34 -9.98
C ASN A 739 -9.69 -26.29 -10.25
N ALA A 740 -8.53 -25.74 -10.57
CA ALA A 740 -7.32 -26.51 -10.85
C ALA A 740 -6.10 -25.77 -10.32
N GLY A 741 -4.95 -26.42 -10.42
CA GLY A 741 -3.67 -25.78 -10.13
C GLY A 741 -3.29 -25.77 -8.64
N LYS A 742 -1.96 -25.71 -8.46
CA LYS A 742 -1.30 -25.69 -7.15
C LYS A 742 -0.03 -24.85 -7.22
N ILE A 743 0.07 -23.87 -6.32
CA ILE A 743 1.25 -23.03 -6.13
C ILE A 743 1.85 -23.29 -4.76
N GLU A 744 3.17 -23.34 -4.68
CA GLU A 744 3.94 -23.44 -3.44
C GLU A 744 4.83 -22.22 -3.27
N ASN A 745 4.69 -21.51 -2.14
CA ASN A 745 5.59 -20.46 -1.68
C ASN A 745 6.40 -20.96 -0.49
N LYS A 746 7.72 -20.88 -0.57
CA LYS A 746 8.65 -21.18 0.54
C LYS A 746 9.67 -20.08 0.67
N GLY A 747 9.94 -19.65 1.90
CA GLY A 747 10.90 -18.58 2.06
C GLY A 747 11.45 -18.44 3.45
N ILE A 748 12.48 -17.61 3.52
CA ILE A 748 13.10 -17.14 4.75
C ILE A 748 13.03 -15.63 4.83
N GLU A 749 12.84 -15.13 6.02
CA GLU A 749 12.86 -13.70 6.33
C GLU A 749 13.78 -13.45 7.51
N ILE A 750 14.59 -12.39 7.44
CA ILE A 750 15.52 -11.98 8.49
C ILE A 750 15.33 -10.48 8.71
N ALA A 751 15.07 -10.10 9.96
CA ALA A 751 15.15 -8.71 10.39
C ALA A 751 16.20 -8.60 11.48
N LEU A 752 17.20 -7.75 11.25
CA LEU A 752 18.26 -7.46 12.21
C LEU A 752 18.17 -5.98 12.57
N SER A 753 17.96 -5.68 13.84
CA SER A 753 18.03 -4.33 14.39
C SER A 753 19.21 -4.21 15.31
N THR A 754 20.01 -3.15 15.19
CA THR A 754 21.15 -2.92 16.08
C THR A 754 21.33 -1.44 16.37
N ARG A 755 21.77 -1.15 17.60
CA ARG A 755 22.17 0.17 18.06
C ARG A 755 23.63 0.13 18.51
N PRO A 756 24.59 0.23 17.55
CA PRO A 756 26.01 0.13 17.86
C PRO A 756 26.48 1.20 18.82
N ILE A 757 26.00 2.42 18.65
CA ILE A 757 26.39 3.57 19.46
C ILE A 757 25.15 4.18 20.11
N GLN A 758 25.23 4.36 21.42
CA GLN A 758 24.25 5.10 22.22
C GLN A 758 25.03 5.90 23.29
N THR A 759 24.98 7.20 23.17
CA THR A 759 25.51 8.16 24.16
C THR A 759 24.38 9.09 24.58
N ARG A 760 24.65 10.03 25.46
CA ARG A 760 23.68 11.05 25.88
C ARG A 760 23.11 11.87 24.72
N ASP A 761 23.99 12.28 23.79
CA ASP A 761 23.68 13.24 22.75
C ASP A 761 23.61 12.59 21.34
N PHE A 762 24.12 11.36 21.20
CA PHE A 762 24.24 10.70 19.89
C PHE A 762 23.79 9.24 19.96
N SER A 763 22.95 8.84 19.01
CA SER A 763 22.60 7.44 18.76
C SER A 763 22.72 7.10 17.28
N TRP A 764 23.11 5.86 17.02
CA TRP A 764 23.14 5.28 15.69
C TRP A 764 22.35 3.97 15.68
N ASP A 765 21.25 3.96 14.90
CA ASP A 765 20.40 2.78 14.73
C ASP A 765 20.56 2.24 13.31
N ILE A 766 20.67 0.93 13.18
CA ILE A 766 20.75 0.22 11.91
C ILE A 766 19.68 -0.87 11.90
N ASN A 767 18.86 -0.89 10.86
CA ASN A 767 17.90 -1.97 10.59
C ASN A 767 18.21 -2.58 9.23
N LEU A 768 18.41 -3.89 9.20
CA LEU A 768 18.65 -4.68 8.00
C LEU A 768 17.49 -5.67 7.83
N ASN A 769 16.91 -5.67 6.66
CA ASN A 769 15.88 -6.62 6.28
C ASN A 769 16.36 -7.44 5.09
N PHE A 770 16.08 -8.74 5.13
CA PHE A 770 16.37 -9.64 4.03
C PHE A 770 15.23 -10.65 3.88
N SER A 771 14.85 -10.94 2.66
CA SER A 771 13.93 -12.02 2.36
C SER A 771 14.26 -12.73 1.05
N LYS A 772 14.04 -14.03 1.03
CA LYS A 772 14.12 -14.86 -0.17
C LYS A 772 12.87 -15.72 -0.24
N ASN A 773 12.15 -15.65 -1.35
CA ASN A 773 10.96 -16.44 -1.63
C ASN A 773 11.14 -17.28 -2.89
N SER A 774 10.72 -18.53 -2.86
CA SER A 774 10.59 -19.40 -4.03
C SER A 774 9.09 -19.65 -4.24
N ASN A 775 8.58 -19.21 -5.37
CA ASN A 775 7.17 -19.34 -5.74
C ASN A 775 7.04 -20.30 -6.94
N LYS A 776 6.73 -21.57 -6.69
CA LYS A 776 6.71 -22.60 -7.73
C LYS A 776 5.31 -23.06 -8.10
N VAL A 777 5.06 -23.16 -9.40
CA VAL A 777 3.89 -23.83 -9.95
C VAL A 777 4.09 -25.32 -9.87
N LYS A 778 3.26 -26.03 -9.10
CA LYS A 778 3.39 -27.47 -8.92
C LYS A 778 2.50 -28.28 -9.83
N GLU A 779 1.35 -27.72 -10.19
CA GLU A 779 0.33 -28.41 -10.94
C GLU A 779 -0.61 -27.39 -11.61
N LEU A 780 -1.10 -27.69 -12.76
CA LEU A 780 -2.18 -27.00 -13.45
C LEU A 780 -3.40 -27.92 -13.53
N ASP A 781 -4.06 -28.03 -14.69
CA ASP A 781 -5.27 -28.87 -14.88
C ASP A 781 -4.96 -30.33 -15.15
N GLY A 782 -3.70 -30.74 -15.18
CA GLY A 782 -3.23 -32.11 -15.49
C GLY A 782 -3.09 -32.39 -17.00
N GLU A 783 -3.56 -31.51 -17.86
CA GLU A 783 -3.46 -31.59 -19.32
C GLU A 783 -2.44 -30.59 -19.88
N SER A 784 -2.38 -29.41 -19.26
CA SER A 784 -1.51 -28.30 -19.68
C SER A 784 -0.26 -28.23 -18.80
N ASP A 785 0.91 -27.95 -19.40
CA ASP A 785 2.15 -27.69 -18.71
C ASP A 785 2.37 -26.19 -18.43
N MET A 786 1.60 -25.31 -19.08
CA MET A 786 1.73 -23.86 -19.00
C MET A 786 0.37 -23.16 -19.05
N PHE A 787 0.23 -22.11 -18.25
CA PHE A 787 -0.88 -21.18 -18.27
C PHE A 787 -0.36 -19.77 -18.54
N GLU A 788 -0.84 -19.13 -19.62
CA GLU A 788 -0.49 -17.77 -19.99
C GLU A 788 -1.10 -16.78 -19.01
N LEU A 789 -0.26 -15.93 -18.41
CA LEU A 789 -0.69 -14.84 -17.52
C LEU A 789 -0.84 -13.55 -18.31
N GLU A 790 0.12 -13.24 -19.16
CA GLU A 790 0.14 -12.06 -20.03
C GLU A 790 1.07 -12.32 -21.22
N LYS A 791 0.73 -11.81 -22.39
CA LYS A 791 1.52 -12.00 -23.62
C LYS A 791 1.85 -10.67 -24.27
N ALA A 792 3.08 -10.54 -24.74
CA ALA A 792 3.48 -9.42 -25.59
C ALA A 792 2.78 -9.51 -26.96
N SER A 793 2.12 -8.42 -27.38
CA SER A 793 1.18 -8.43 -28.50
C SER A 793 1.74 -8.89 -29.83
N TRP A 794 3.00 -8.64 -30.11
CA TRP A 794 3.60 -8.89 -31.42
C TRP A 794 4.85 -9.77 -31.36
N LEU A 795 5.15 -10.28 -30.18
CA LEU A 795 6.31 -11.12 -29.91
C LEU A 795 5.86 -12.46 -29.32
N ASP A 796 6.60 -13.51 -29.55
CA ASP A 796 6.35 -14.83 -28.95
C ASP A 796 6.89 -14.91 -27.51
N VAL A 797 6.84 -13.79 -26.77
CA VAL A 797 7.26 -13.70 -25.38
C VAL A 797 6.04 -13.49 -24.49
N GLN A 798 5.98 -14.24 -23.41
CA GLN A 798 4.86 -14.20 -22.46
C GLN A 798 5.34 -14.39 -21.02
N VAL A 799 4.54 -13.89 -20.08
CA VAL A 799 4.65 -14.21 -18.66
C VAL A 799 3.70 -15.35 -18.37
N ALA A 800 4.19 -16.43 -17.80
CA ALA A 800 3.43 -17.66 -17.66
C ALA A 800 3.59 -18.32 -16.28
N ALA A 801 2.58 -19.11 -15.92
CA ALA A 801 2.67 -20.12 -14.88
C ALA A 801 3.01 -21.46 -15.53
N LYS A 802 4.29 -21.87 -15.51
CA LYS A 802 4.78 -23.13 -16.07
C LYS A 802 5.05 -24.15 -14.97
N VAL A 803 4.57 -25.36 -15.15
CA VAL A 803 4.74 -26.44 -14.16
C VAL A 803 6.21 -26.72 -13.91
N GLY A 804 6.60 -26.76 -12.63
CA GLY A 804 7.99 -26.95 -12.19
C GLY A 804 8.81 -25.68 -12.09
N GLU A 805 8.36 -24.56 -12.72
CA GLU A 805 9.04 -23.27 -12.75
C GLU A 805 8.45 -22.29 -11.73
N ASN A 806 9.08 -21.14 -11.59
CA ASN A 806 8.55 -20.06 -10.78
C ASN A 806 7.29 -19.45 -11.44
N PHE A 807 6.31 -19.09 -10.60
CA PHE A 807 5.16 -18.33 -11.04
C PHE A 807 5.59 -16.97 -11.59
N GLY A 808 5.15 -16.64 -12.80
CA GLY A 808 5.60 -15.43 -13.50
C GLY A 808 6.90 -15.62 -14.26
N SER A 809 7.21 -16.85 -14.68
CA SER A 809 8.32 -17.10 -15.60
C SER A 809 8.10 -16.37 -16.92
N ILE A 810 9.14 -15.71 -17.41
CA ILE A 810 9.18 -15.10 -18.74
C ILE A 810 9.58 -16.20 -19.71
N VAL A 811 8.71 -16.52 -20.65
CA VAL A 811 8.89 -17.61 -21.62
C VAL A 811 8.85 -17.07 -23.03
N GLY A 812 9.69 -17.61 -23.88
CA GLY A 812 9.75 -17.20 -25.28
C GLY A 812 10.79 -17.97 -26.08
N PRO A 813 11.00 -17.60 -27.36
CA PRO A 813 12.06 -18.14 -28.20
C PRO A 813 13.43 -17.84 -27.61
N ASP A 814 14.39 -18.75 -27.82
CA ASP A 814 15.82 -18.52 -27.54
C ASP A 814 16.66 -18.79 -28.78
N PHE A 815 17.91 -18.40 -28.75
CA PHE A 815 18.86 -18.72 -29.80
C PHE A 815 19.19 -20.22 -29.79
N GLN A 816 19.24 -20.81 -30.97
CA GLN A 816 19.78 -22.16 -31.11
C GLN A 816 21.28 -22.16 -30.77
N ARG A 817 21.71 -23.14 -29.99
CA ARG A 817 23.08 -23.28 -29.53
C ARG A 817 23.65 -24.65 -29.88
N ASN A 818 24.96 -24.69 -30.16
CA ASN A 818 25.67 -25.95 -30.28
C ASN A 818 25.94 -26.60 -28.92
N GLU A 819 26.55 -27.79 -28.89
CA GLU A 819 26.87 -28.53 -27.67
C GLU A 819 27.82 -27.76 -26.71
N LYS A 820 28.55 -26.75 -27.21
CA LYS A 820 29.44 -25.89 -26.44
C LYS A 820 28.75 -24.64 -25.87
N GLY A 821 27.48 -24.42 -26.23
CA GLY A 821 26.71 -23.23 -25.83
C GLY A 821 26.84 -22.02 -26.76
N ASP A 822 27.60 -22.13 -27.90
CA ASP A 822 27.73 -21.04 -28.86
C ASP A 822 26.45 -20.92 -29.70
N ILE A 823 26.08 -19.66 -30.02
CA ILE A 823 24.91 -19.37 -30.86
C ILE A 823 25.16 -19.84 -32.29
N LEU A 824 24.21 -20.58 -32.83
CA LEU A 824 24.24 -20.98 -34.25
C LEU A 824 23.86 -19.83 -35.16
N ILE A 825 24.68 -19.60 -36.18
CA ILE A 825 24.47 -18.56 -37.19
C ILE A 825 24.01 -19.20 -38.49
N ASP A 826 22.96 -18.65 -39.08
CA ASP A 826 22.54 -19.05 -40.44
C ASP A 826 23.62 -18.63 -41.47
N PRO A 827 24.20 -19.56 -42.17
CA PRO A 827 25.30 -19.25 -43.12
C PRO A 827 24.86 -18.45 -44.35
N GLN A 828 23.56 -18.38 -44.65
CA GLN A 828 23.02 -17.62 -45.78
C GLN A 828 22.75 -16.17 -45.43
N THR A 829 22.22 -15.91 -44.20
CA THR A 829 21.82 -14.58 -43.78
C THR A 829 22.81 -13.92 -42.84
N GLY A 830 23.71 -14.69 -42.21
CA GLY A 830 24.61 -14.21 -41.15
C GLY A 830 23.91 -13.87 -39.83
N LEU A 831 22.65 -14.24 -39.70
CA LEU A 831 21.84 -13.94 -38.49
C LEU A 831 21.77 -15.15 -37.54
N PRO A 832 21.56 -14.92 -36.23
CA PRO A 832 21.33 -16.00 -35.29
C PRO A 832 20.09 -16.83 -35.66
N GLN A 833 20.22 -18.14 -35.48
CA GLN A 833 19.07 -19.06 -35.60
C GLN A 833 18.29 -19.11 -34.31
N TYR A 834 16.96 -19.18 -34.40
CA TYR A 834 16.05 -19.21 -33.26
C TYR A 834 15.44 -20.59 -33.07
N ASP A 835 15.39 -21.03 -31.82
CA ASP A 835 14.47 -22.07 -31.35
C ASP A 835 13.17 -21.41 -30.93
N LYS A 836 12.10 -21.68 -31.66
CA LYS A 836 10.76 -21.10 -31.40
C LYS A 836 10.01 -21.80 -30.28
N SER A 837 10.58 -22.82 -29.64
CA SER A 837 9.97 -23.44 -28.47
C SER A 837 9.96 -22.48 -27.24
N ASN A 838 9.10 -22.75 -26.29
CA ASN A 838 8.94 -21.93 -25.09
C ASN A 838 10.07 -22.20 -24.08
N HIS A 839 11.17 -21.47 -24.19
CA HIS A 839 12.25 -21.46 -23.19
C HIS A 839 11.94 -20.52 -22.04
N VAL A 840 12.42 -20.84 -20.83
CA VAL A 840 12.37 -19.94 -19.70
C VAL A 840 13.54 -18.97 -19.81
N LEU A 841 13.24 -17.72 -20.13
CA LEU A 841 14.23 -16.64 -20.34
C LEU A 841 14.56 -15.90 -19.04
N GLY A 842 13.65 -15.92 -18.07
CA GLY A 842 13.78 -15.21 -16.80
C GLY A 842 12.55 -15.35 -15.93
N ASN A 843 12.48 -14.51 -14.91
CA ASN A 843 11.38 -14.48 -13.97
C ASN A 843 10.96 -13.04 -13.65
N ALA A 844 9.67 -12.78 -13.60
CA ALA A 844 9.11 -11.47 -13.24
C ALA A 844 9.19 -11.17 -11.73
N SER A 845 9.54 -12.16 -10.90
CA SER A 845 9.68 -11.99 -9.44
C SER A 845 11.15 -11.89 -9.05
N TRP A 846 11.43 -11.11 -8.01
CA TRP A 846 12.76 -11.02 -7.43
C TRP A 846 13.18 -12.33 -6.77
N ASP A 847 14.45 -12.74 -6.94
CA ASP A 847 15.02 -13.90 -6.24
C ASP A 847 15.17 -13.66 -4.76
N TRP A 848 15.51 -12.42 -4.38
CA TRP A 848 15.59 -11.94 -3.01
C TRP A 848 15.34 -10.43 -2.95
N THR A 849 14.95 -9.95 -1.78
CA THR A 849 14.81 -8.52 -1.50
C THR A 849 15.48 -8.20 -0.18
N GLY A 850 15.97 -6.97 -0.07
CA GLY A 850 16.61 -6.48 1.15
C GLY A 850 16.45 -4.98 1.29
N GLY A 851 16.63 -4.49 2.51
CA GLY A 851 16.61 -3.08 2.84
C GLY A 851 17.58 -2.79 3.98
N LEU A 852 18.26 -1.67 3.89
CA LEU A 852 19.16 -1.16 4.92
C LEU A 852 18.72 0.24 5.31
N LEU A 853 18.18 0.39 6.51
CA LEU A 853 17.82 1.68 7.08
C LEU A 853 18.81 2.06 8.16
N THR A 854 19.47 3.20 8.02
CA THR A 854 20.35 3.75 9.03
C THR A 854 19.87 5.11 9.52
N ASN A 855 19.84 5.31 10.84
CA ASN A 855 19.38 6.53 11.48
C ASN A 855 20.44 7.05 12.45
N PHE A 856 20.93 8.25 12.19
CA PHE A 856 21.85 8.97 13.07
C PHE A 856 21.04 10.07 13.78
N THR A 857 21.06 10.08 15.09
CA THR A 857 20.41 11.13 15.89
C THR A 857 21.44 11.84 16.75
N TYR A 858 21.55 13.14 16.60
CA TYR A 858 22.38 14.00 17.44
C TYR A 858 21.51 15.09 18.04
N LYS A 859 21.23 14.99 19.34
CA LYS A 859 20.27 15.87 20.05
C LYS A 859 18.91 15.89 19.33
N ASN A 860 18.54 17.05 18.75
CA ASN A 860 17.28 17.26 18.04
C ASN A 860 17.42 17.10 16.51
N LEU A 861 18.60 16.76 16.01
CA LEU A 861 18.85 16.55 14.59
C LEU A 861 18.88 15.05 14.29
N SER A 862 18.17 14.64 13.27
CA SER A 862 18.15 13.23 12.83
C SER A 862 18.39 13.16 11.33
N LEU A 863 19.30 12.28 10.93
CA LEU A 863 19.60 11.95 9.54
C LEU A 863 19.25 10.49 9.32
N VAL A 864 18.39 10.23 8.33
CA VAL A 864 17.98 8.89 7.95
C VAL A 864 18.41 8.65 6.51
N ALA A 865 19.01 7.48 6.26
CA ALA A 865 19.30 6.97 4.93
C ALA A 865 18.67 5.57 4.80
N ASP A 866 17.97 5.35 3.67
CA ASP A 866 17.24 4.14 3.33
C ASP A 866 17.67 3.64 1.96
#